data_e70ec5d479d18319bd4130447fa7e2b6
#
_entry.id   e70ec5d479d18319bd4130447fa7e2b6
#
_cell.length_a   1.000
_cell.length_b   1.000
_cell.length_c   1.000
_cell.angle_alpha   90.00
_cell.angle_beta   90.00
_cell.angle_gamma   90.00
#
_symmetry.space_group_name_H-M   'P 1'
#
loop_
_entity.id
_entity.type
_entity.pdbx_description
1 polymer ?
#
loop_
_entity_poly.entity_id
_entity_poly.type
_entity_poly.pdbx_seq_one_letter_code
_entity_poly.pdbx_strand_id
1 'polypeptide(L)'
;MALPRLRRLSQVVSLALFVVLLCQTEYRGALHSAGNEIRLPYPVRLFLETDPLLAIANALATRALYRGLLWSLAILIPTFFLGRFFCGWICPLGTLNHFVSGIRSGKKAGRRRIDSNRYKPWQAFKYYLLVALLVAAFFGGALVGLADPISLAVRSLAVSILPAWNLALDAGFRQPYFRQAFPLGVIFIAILALNLRITRFWCRAVCPLGALLGVASRWSVLGLEKRAGDCDDCNRCLLDCQGGDDPIPGVPWRKAECHLCMNCVAECPTGGIRFRFFPQPPTALEGPGLERRKVLTSLAAGAIALPLLRANTGLAAEPHERLIRPPAALDERRFLARCIRCGECMKVCPGNALHPAFTEAGWEGIWTPVLAPRIGYCEPSCALCGQVCPTGAIQEFTAEQKAWVAAGADAKPIRLGTAFLDRGRCLPWAMATECIVCEERCPTSPKAVYLRPAAVIGPAGIAAQVRQPYVDPARCVGCGACEFACPVRDRPAIYVTSAGESRSGNNQMLLGGPAIPPAWFPDTGEVPGWTRSGETRSFEAADLWKYVDGDAERYLRAGVRRTLTANYRYRGGLEAVADIHVLAGAEGAAAIFESESAAGSHSVALGDAGRSYGQSLTFRKGPFFVRLVAFQDVAGVEAALVSLGRGIEARLASQAQSG
;
A
#
# COMPACT_ATOMS: atom_id res chain seq x y z
N MET A 1 0.80 -5.73 -50.49
CA MET A 1 2.00 -6.09 -49.68
C MET A 1 2.44 -5.04 -48.64
N ALA A 2 2.07 -3.76 -48.77
CA ALA A 2 2.49 -2.69 -47.86
C ALA A 2 1.87 -2.80 -46.42
N LEU A 3 0.56 -3.02 -46.30
CA LEU A 3 -0.17 -2.99 -45.02
C LEU A 3 0.30 -4.03 -43.98
N PRO A 4 0.52 -5.33 -44.33
CA PRO A 4 1.06 -6.29 -43.33
C PRO A 4 2.49 -5.95 -42.89
N ARG A 5 3.31 -5.30 -43.72
CA ARG A 5 4.65 -4.82 -43.35
C ARG A 5 4.56 -3.63 -42.39
N LEU A 6 3.70 -2.66 -42.70
CA LEU A 6 3.44 -1.49 -41.83
C LEU A 6 2.93 -1.94 -40.45
N ARG A 7 2.01 -2.91 -40.42
CA ARG A 7 1.54 -3.49 -39.16
C ARG A 7 2.69 -4.13 -38.35
N ARG A 8 3.56 -4.92 -38.97
CA ARG A 8 4.71 -5.53 -38.30
C ARG A 8 5.63 -4.45 -37.70
N LEU A 9 5.87 -3.38 -38.46
CA LEU A 9 6.64 -2.24 -37.96
C LEU A 9 5.98 -1.59 -36.76
N SER A 10 4.66 -1.29 -36.83
CA SER A 10 3.89 -0.76 -35.69
C SER A 10 3.96 -1.66 -34.46
N GLN A 11 3.85 -2.98 -34.62
CA GLN A 11 3.98 -3.94 -33.53
C GLN A 11 5.37 -3.90 -32.88
N VAL A 12 6.44 -3.83 -33.68
CA VAL A 12 7.82 -3.77 -33.17
C VAL A 12 8.04 -2.45 -32.44
N VAL A 13 7.64 -1.33 -33.02
CA VAL A 13 7.77 0.01 -32.41
C VAL A 13 6.99 0.08 -31.11
N SER A 14 5.74 -0.39 -31.08
CA SER A 14 4.91 -0.37 -29.88
C SER A 14 5.47 -1.28 -28.76
N LEU A 15 5.95 -2.47 -29.12
CA LEU A 15 6.60 -3.36 -28.17
C LEU A 15 7.91 -2.78 -27.63
N ALA A 16 8.72 -2.17 -28.50
CA ALA A 16 9.95 -1.49 -28.11
C ALA A 16 9.66 -0.32 -27.15
N LEU A 17 8.67 0.52 -27.48
CA LEU A 17 8.22 1.61 -26.60
C LEU A 17 7.75 1.07 -25.25
N PHE A 18 6.94 0.02 -25.24
CA PHE A 18 6.47 -0.63 -24.00
C PHE A 18 7.65 -1.11 -23.14
N VAL A 19 8.61 -1.81 -23.73
CA VAL A 19 9.80 -2.31 -23.02
C VAL A 19 10.66 -1.15 -22.51
N VAL A 20 10.87 -0.11 -23.31
CA VAL A 20 11.62 1.09 -22.91
C VAL A 20 10.94 1.76 -21.71
N LEU A 21 9.64 2.02 -21.78
CA LEU A 21 8.91 2.63 -20.64
C LEU A 21 8.98 1.75 -19.39
N LEU A 22 8.82 0.44 -19.55
CA LEU A 22 8.96 -0.50 -18.45
C LEU A 22 10.37 -0.48 -17.83
N CYS A 23 11.43 -0.40 -18.64
CA CYS A 23 12.81 -0.27 -18.15
C CYS A 23 13.06 1.10 -17.49
N GLN A 24 12.38 2.15 -17.94
CA GLN A 24 12.45 3.49 -17.34
C GLN A 24 11.61 3.63 -16.05
N THR A 25 10.83 2.63 -15.69
CA THR A 25 10.17 2.55 -14.37
C THR A 25 11.20 2.21 -13.28
N GLU A 26 12.26 3.01 -13.23
CA GLU A 26 13.33 2.90 -12.25
C GLU A 26 13.94 4.28 -12.02
N TYR A 27 14.13 4.65 -10.75
CA TYR A 27 14.83 5.88 -10.41
C TYR A 27 16.32 5.60 -10.21
N ARG A 28 17.17 6.26 -11.00
CA ARG A 28 18.63 6.09 -10.98
C ARG A 28 19.39 7.26 -10.34
N GLY A 29 18.68 8.27 -9.86
CA GLY A 29 19.27 9.44 -9.19
C GLY A 29 19.61 9.22 -7.72
N ALA A 30 20.27 10.21 -7.11
CA ALA A 30 20.53 10.22 -5.66
C ALA A 30 19.22 10.52 -4.90
N LEU A 31 18.87 9.64 -3.95
CA LEU A 31 17.65 9.76 -3.14
C LEU A 31 17.72 10.89 -2.09
N HIS A 32 18.92 11.41 -1.82
CA HIS A 32 19.18 12.39 -0.76
C HIS A 32 19.41 13.81 -1.29
N SER A 33 18.95 14.14 -2.51
CA SER A 33 19.06 15.51 -3.02
C SER A 33 18.08 16.41 -2.27
N ALA A 34 18.60 17.23 -1.38
CA ALA A 34 17.82 18.22 -0.63
C ALA A 34 17.08 19.17 -1.59
N GLY A 35 15.77 19.25 -1.47
CA GLY A 35 14.93 20.28 -2.11
C GLY A 35 14.31 19.92 -3.45
N ASN A 36 14.64 18.82 -4.12
CA ASN A 36 14.01 18.42 -5.37
C ASN A 36 13.09 17.21 -5.19
N GLU A 37 11.81 17.41 -5.54
CA GLU A 37 10.84 16.32 -5.61
C GLU A 37 11.28 15.30 -6.68
N ILE A 38 11.47 14.04 -6.25
CA ILE A 38 11.88 12.96 -7.14
C ILE A 38 10.72 12.62 -8.07
N ARG A 39 10.85 12.92 -9.36
CA ARG A 39 9.86 12.60 -10.41
C ARG A 39 10.47 11.74 -11.51
N LEU A 40 9.67 10.82 -12.01
CA LEU A 40 10.06 10.07 -13.20
C LEU A 40 9.88 10.96 -14.45
N PRO A 41 10.88 11.02 -15.35
CA PRO A 41 10.83 11.88 -16.52
C PRO A 41 9.94 11.35 -17.65
N TYR A 42 9.50 10.07 -17.57
CA TYR A 42 8.76 9.39 -18.64
C TYR A 42 7.34 8.99 -18.18
N PRO A 43 6.35 8.98 -19.10
CA PRO A 43 4.99 8.54 -18.80
C PRO A 43 4.90 7.00 -18.75
N VAL A 44 5.54 6.37 -17.76
CA VAL A 44 5.68 4.91 -17.63
C VAL A 44 4.33 4.17 -17.58
N ARG A 45 3.29 4.82 -17.08
CA ARG A 45 1.92 4.27 -16.95
C ARG A 45 1.06 4.38 -18.23
N LEU A 46 1.62 4.89 -19.35
CA LEU A 46 0.89 5.19 -20.61
C LEU A 46 0.02 4.02 -21.09
N PHE A 47 0.58 2.82 -21.20
CA PHE A 47 -0.15 1.66 -21.70
C PHE A 47 -1.29 1.23 -20.76
N LEU A 48 -1.14 1.39 -19.44
CA LEU A 48 -2.15 1.07 -18.44
C LEU A 48 -3.27 2.13 -18.41
N GLU A 49 -2.95 3.40 -18.57
CA GLU A 49 -3.92 4.50 -18.62
C GLU A 49 -4.77 4.48 -19.89
N THR A 50 -4.22 3.98 -20.99
CA THR A 50 -4.95 3.87 -22.26
C THR A 50 -5.84 2.63 -22.36
N ASP A 51 -5.88 1.76 -21.34
CA ASP A 51 -6.68 0.53 -21.36
C ASP A 51 -8.16 0.78 -21.02
N PRO A 52 -9.09 0.59 -21.99
CA PRO A 52 -10.51 0.83 -21.75
C PRO A 52 -11.17 -0.20 -20.83
N LEU A 53 -10.62 -1.41 -20.71
CA LEU A 53 -11.15 -2.41 -19.79
C LEU A 53 -10.88 -2.01 -18.34
N LEU A 54 -9.66 -1.53 -18.05
CA LEU A 54 -9.29 -1.03 -16.74
C LEU A 54 -10.11 0.21 -16.37
N ALA A 55 -10.35 1.11 -17.33
CA ALA A 55 -11.15 2.30 -17.12
C ALA A 55 -12.60 1.96 -16.73
N ILE A 56 -13.25 1.08 -17.47
CA ILE A 56 -14.63 0.66 -17.21
C ILE A 56 -14.72 -0.10 -15.89
N ALA A 57 -13.83 -1.06 -15.65
CA ALA A 57 -13.84 -1.84 -14.41
C ALA A 57 -13.59 -0.97 -13.18
N ASN A 58 -12.66 -0.01 -13.26
CA ASN A 58 -12.40 0.93 -12.18
C ASN A 58 -13.60 1.84 -11.92
N ALA A 59 -14.24 2.38 -12.97
CA ALA A 59 -15.44 3.20 -12.84
C ALA A 59 -16.60 2.43 -12.19
N LEU A 60 -16.81 1.15 -12.56
CA LEU A 60 -17.82 0.29 -11.95
C LEU A 60 -17.51 0.00 -10.48
N ALA A 61 -16.25 -0.32 -10.16
CA ALA A 61 -15.85 -0.71 -8.81
C ALA A 61 -15.88 0.47 -7.82
N THR A 62 -15.56 1.67 -8.28
CA THR A 62 -15.44 2.86 -7.43
C THR A 62 -16.61 3.82 -7.54
N ARG A 63 -17.48 3.62 -8.56
CA ARG A 63 -18.55 4.55 -8.97
C ARG A 63 -18.03 5.97 -9.25
N ALA A 64 -16.79 6.09 -9.66
CA ALA A 64 -16.12 7.36 -9.96
C ALA A 64 -15.17 7.18 -11.15
N LEU A 65 -15.04 8.24 -11.96
CA LEU A 65 -14.08 8.26 -13.06
C LEU A 65 -12.72 8.78 -12.56
N TYR A 66 -11.67 8.00 -12.75
CA TYR A 66 -10.31 8.45 -12.49
C TYR A 66 -9.73 9.16 -13.71
N ARG A 67 -9.26 10.40 -13.54
CA ARG A 67 -8.83 11.28 -14.66
C ARG A 67 -7.77 10.63 -15.55
N GLY A 68 -6.79 9.94 -14.98
CA GLY A 68 -5.74 9.27 -15.76
C GLY A 68 -6.28 8.24 -16.74
N LEU A 69 -7.36 7.53 -16.40
CA LEU A 69 -7.95 6.52 -17.26
C LEU A 69 -8.82 7.08 -18.40
N LEU A 70 -9.04 8.39 -18.48
CA LEU A 70 -9.72 9.03 -19.63
C LEU A 70 -8.92 8.87 -20.93
N TRP A 71 -7.59 8.68 -20.84
CA TRP A 71 -6.76 8.35 -22.00
C TRP A 71 -7.18 7.04 -22.69
N SER A 72 -7.93 6.18 -22.03
CA SER A 72 -8.52 4.96 -22.62
C SER A 72 -9.47 5.26 -23.81
N LEU A 73 -10.05 6.46 -23.87
CA LEU A 73 -10.85 6.91 -25.00
C LEU A 73 -10.03 6.96 -26.31
N ALA A 74 -8.71 7.16 -26.24
CA ALA A 74 -7.83 7.11 -27.39
C ALA A 74 -7.79 5.73 -28.08
N ILE A 75 -8.16 4.66 -27.37
CA ILE A 75 -8.31 3.31 -27.94
C ILE A 75 -9.78 3.00 -28.23
N LEU A 76 -10.68 3.37 -27.33
CA LEU A 76 -12.09 3.03 -27.42
C LEU A 76 -12.76 3.73 -28.62
N ILE A 77 -12.53 5.04 -28.82
CA ILE A 77 -13.14 5.80 -29.90
C ILE A 77 -12.73 5.25 -31.28
N PRO A 78 -11.43 5.08 -31.61
CA PRO A 78 -11.05 4.48 -32.89
C PRO A 78 -11.55 3.04 -33.07
N THR A 79 -11.82 2.30 -31.99
CA THR A 79 -12.39 0.95 -32.08
C THR A 79 -13.81 0.97 -32.66
N PHE A 80 -14.60 2.00 -32.38
CA PHE A 80 -15.94 2.18 -33.00
C PHE A 80 -15.87 2.48 -34.50
N PHE A 81 -14.76 3.01 -35.00
CA PHE A 81 -14.59 3.30 -36.43
C PHE A 81 -13.89 2.17 -37.16
N LEU A 82 -12.76 1.71 -36.64
CA LEU A 82 -11.88 0.76 -37.30
C LEU A 82 -12.12 -0.69 -36.88
N GLY A 83 -12.66 -0.93 -35.66
CA GLY A 83 -12.71 -2.26 -35.05
C GLY A 83 -11.51 -2.55 -34.14
N ARG A 84 -11.19 -3.83 -33.89
CA ARG A 84 -10.15 -4.26 -32.92
C ARG A 84 -8.70 -3.98 -33.37
N PHE A 85 -8.43 -2.79 -33.90
CA PHE A 85 -7.11 -2.42 -34.42
C PHE A 85 -6.02 -2.51 -33.32
N PHE A 86 -6.33 -2.09 -32.09
CA PHE A 86 -5.38 -2.13 -30.96
C PHE A 86 -4.76 -3.52 -30.76
N CYS A 87 -5.58 -4.58 -30.79
CA CYS A 87 -5.12 -5.95 -30.57
C CYS A 87 -4.15 -6.45 -31.66
N GLY A 88 -4.30 -5.94 -32.88
CA GLY A 88 -3.49 -6.33 -34.03
C GLY A 88 -2.23 -5.49 -34.24
N TRP A 89 -2.21 -4.23 -33.78
CA TRP A 89 -1.21 -3.24 -34.16
C TRP A 89 -0.40 -2.68 -33.00
N ILE A 90 -1.00 -2.57 -31.80
CA ILE A 90 -0.42 -1.81 -30.67
C ILE A 90 -0.16 -2.70 -29.46
N CYS A 91 -1.07 -3.63 -29.12
CA CYS A 91 -0.99 -4.40 -27.89
C CYS A 91 0.33 -5.17 -27.73
N PRO A 92 1.14 -4.91 -26.66
CA PRO A 92 2.43 -5.57 -26.47
C PRO A 92 2.30 -7.08 -26.25
N LEU A 93 1.34 -7.55 -25.45
CA LEU A 93 1.09 -8.98 -25.29
C LEU A 93 0.57 -9.61 -26.59
N GLY A 94 -0.26 -8.89 -27.36
CA GLY A 94 -0.71 -9.33 -28.68
C GLY A 94 0.45 -9.55 -29.64
N THR A 95 1.48 -8.69 -29.59
CA THR A 95 2.70 -8.81 -30.39
C THR A 95 3.53 -10.01 -29.97
N LEU A 96 3.74 -10.23 -28.65
CA LEU A 96 4.44 -11.39 -28.13
C LEU A 96 3.73 -12.70 -28.50
N ASN A 97 2.40 -12.76 -28.36
CA ASN A 97 1.60 -13.91 -28.74
C ASN A 97 1.69 -14.19 -30.27
N HIS A 98 1.74 -13.14 -31.10
CA HIS A 98 1.93 -13.29 -32.54
C HIS A 98 3.30 -13.86 -32.89
N PHE A 99 4.36 -13.34 -32.27
CA PHE A 99 5.73 -13.78 -32.46
C PHE A 99 5.89 -15.26 -32.10
N VAL A 100 5.46 -15.65 -30.88
CA VAL A 100 5.56 -17.05 -30.42
C VAL A 100 4.72 -17.99 -31.29
N SER A 101 3.53 -17.59 -31.72
CA SER A 101 2.71 -18.36 -32.65
C SER A 101 3.42 -18.58 -33.97
N GLY A 102 4.20 -17.62 -34.45
CA GLY A 102 4.98 -17.66 -35.69
C GLY A 102 6.05 -18.75 -35.71
N ILE A 103 6.69 -19.03 -34.54
CA ILE A 103 7.77 -20.01 -34.41
C ILE A 103 7.35 -21.40 -34.89
N ARG A 104 6.11 -21.80 -34.60
CA ARG A 104 5.60 -23.15 -34.96
C ARG A 104 4.63 -23.17 -36.12
N SER A 105 3.99 -22.06 -36.46
CA SER A 105 3.00 -22.03 -37.55
C SER A 105 3.62 -22.35 -38.93
N GLY A 106 4.86 -21.93 -39.18
CA GLY A 106 5.61 -22.26 -40.37
C GLY A 106 5.91 -23.76 -40.56
N LYS A 107 5.87 -24.56 -39.48
CA LYS A 107 6.13 -26.00 -39.51
C LYS A 107 4.87 -26.86 -39.65
N LYS A 108 3.67 -26.30 -39.61
CA LYS A 108 2.40 -27.02 -39.76
C LYS A 108 2.05 -27.19 -41.23
N ALA A 109 1.66 -28.41 -41.66
CA ALA A 109 1.09 -28.64 -42.99
C ALA A 109 -0.13 -27.77 -43.24
N GLY A 110 -0.38 -27.30 -44.46
CA GLY A 110 -1.40 -26.32 -44.82
C GLY A 110 -2.78 -26.59 -44.21
N ARG A 111 -3.31 -27.81 -44.33
CA ARG A 111 -4.61 -28.21 -43.77
C ARG A 111 -4.67 -28.11 -42.23
N ARG A 112 -3.66 -28.56 -41.52
CA ARG A 112 -3.58 -28.45 -40.05
C ARG A 112 -3.47 -26.99 -39.58
N ARG A 113 -2.86 -26.12 -40.39
CA ARG A 113 -2.73 -24.69 -40.10
C ARG A 113 -4.10 -24.00 -40.27
N ILE A 114 -4.82 -24.31 -41.36
CA ILE A 114 -6.18 -23.83 -41.59
C ILE A 114 -7.09 -24.22 -40.41
N ASP A 115 -7.10 -25.52 -40.03
CA ASP A 115 -7.95 -26.02 -38.92
C ASP A 115 -7.61 -25.37 -37.57
N SER A 116 -6.35 -25.04 -37.32
CA SER A 116 -5.93 -24.35 -36.10
C SER A 116 -6.36 -22.88 -36.07
N ASN A 117 -6.57 -22.27 -37.23
CA ASN A 117 -6.95 -20.87 -37.36
C ASN A 117 -8.46 -20.64 -37.47
N ARG A 118 -9.25 -21.67 -37.78
CA ARG A 118 -10.71 -21.58 -37.74
C ARG A 118 -11.25 -21.22 -36.35
N TYR A 119 -12.38 -20.54 -36.30
CA TYR A 119 -13.08 -20.27 -35.05
C TYR A 119 -13.57 -21.56 -34.41
N LYS A 120 -13.47 -21.64 -33.08
CA LYS A 120 -14.01 -22.72 -32.28
C LYS A 120 -14.93 -22.15 -31.20
N PRO A 121 -16.14 -22.74 -30.96
CA PRO A 121 -17.13 -22.18 -30.04
C PRO A 121 -16.62 -21.90 -28.63
N TRP A 122 -15.66 -22.70 -28.12
CA TRP A 122 -15.09 -22.49 -26.79
C TRP A 122 -14.29 -21.17 -26.67
N GLN A 123 -13.89 -20.55 -27.77
CA GLN A 123 -13.22 -19.24 -27.77
C GLN A 123 -14.14 -18.10 -27.33
N ALA A 124 -15.45 -18.33 -27.27
CA ALA A 124 -16.41 -17.42 -26.67
C ALA A 124 -16.21 -17.28 -25.15
N PHE A 125 -15.42 -18.14 -24.50
CA PHE A 125 -15.11 -18.09 -23.06
C PHE A 125 -14.65 -16.69 -22.62
N LYS A 126 -13.86 -15.98 -23.41
CA LYS A 126 -13.41 -14.60 -23.09
C LYS A 126 -14.56 -13.62 -22.83
N TYR A 127 -15.70 -13.78 -23.51
CA TYR A 127 -16.87 -12.92 -23.31
C TYR A 127 -17.59 -13.26 -22.00
N TYR A 128 -17.69 -14.54 -21.67
CA TYR A 128 -18.24 -14.97 -20.38
C TYR A 128 -17.35 -14.54 -19.21
N LEU A 129 -16.04 -14.63 -19.39
CA LEU A 129 -15.07 -14.12 -18.43
C LEU A 129 -15.17 -12.59 -18.27
N LEU A 130 -15.31 -11.84 -19.38
CA LEU A 130 -15.53 -10.40 -19.34
C LEU A 130 -16.78 -10.05 -18.50
N VAL A 131 -17.90 -10.72 -18.75
CA VAL A 131 -19.16 -10.52 -17.99
C VAL A 131 -18.92 -10.77 -16.51
N ALA A 132 -18.33 -11.91 -16.14
CA ALA A 132 -18.04 -12.23 -14.75
C ALA A 132 -17.13 -11.19 -14.06
N LEU A 133 -16.09 -10.74 -14.74
CA LEU A 133 -15.16 -9.74 -14.22
C LEU A 133 -15.80 -8.35 -14.06
N LEU A 134 -16.65 -7.93 -15.00
CA LEU A 134 -17.37 -6.65 -14.89
C LEU A 134 -18.42 -6.68 -13.79
N VAL A 135 -19.10 -7.81 -13.60
CA VAL A 135 -20.03 -8.00 -12.47
C VAL A 135 -19.26 -7.98 -11.15
N ALA A 136 -18.13 -8.68 -11.03
CA ALA A 136 -17.28 -8.59 -9.84
C ALA A 136 -16.79 -7.15 -9.58
N ALA A 137 -16.46 -6.39 -10.63
CA ALA A 137 -16.12 -4.99 -10.52
C ALA A 137 -17.29 -4.14 -9.99
N PHE A 138 -18.52 -4.38 -10.48
CA PHE A 138 -19.72 -3.70 -9.98
C PHE A 138 -19.95 -3.90 -8.48
N PHE A 139 -19.57 -5.06 -7.94
CA PHE A 139 -19.56 -5.35 -6.50
C PHE A 139 -18.28 -4.85 -5.77
N GLY A 140 -17.42 -4.07 -6.43
CA GLY A 140 -16.29 -3.41 -5.82
C GLY A 140 -14.97 -4.20 -5.81
N GLY A 141 -14.79 -5.19 -6.70
CA GLY A 141 -13.55 -5.99 -6.82
C GLY A 141 -12.80 -5.75 -8.12
N ALA A 142 -11.59 -5.20 -8.11
CA ALA A 142 -10.76 -4.99 -9.31
C ALA A 142 -10.07 -6.29 -9.79
N LEU A 143 -10.80 -7.42 -9.86
CA LEU A 143 -10.27 -8.71 -10.30
C LEU A 143 -9.83 -8.71 -11.78
N VAL A 144 -10.31 -7.76 -12.55
CA VAL A 144 -10.00 -7.60 -13.98
C VAL A 144 -8.49 -7.56 -14.26
N GLY A 145 -7.70 -6.94 -13.37
CA GLY A 145 -6.25 -6.84 -13.51
C GLY A 145 -5.50 -8.18 -13.44
N LEU A 146 -6.16 -9.26 -13.01
CA LEU A 146 -5.58 -10.61 -13.06
C LEU A 146 -5.49 -11.16 -14.49
N ALA A 147 -6.48 -10.86 -15.32
CA ALA A 147 -6.63 -11.38 -16.69
C ALA A 147 -6.41 -10.32 -17.77
N ASP A 148 -6.30 -9.04 -17.40
CA ASP A 148 -6.02 -7.98 -18.35
C ASP A 148 -4.65 -8.17 -19.01
N PRO A 149 -4.55 -8.07 -20.36
CA PRO A 149 -3.31 -8.37 -21.09
C PRO A 149 -2.17 -7.40 -20.80
N ILE A 150 -2.46 -6.12 -20.54
CA ILE A 150 -1.44 -5.10 -20.28
C ILE A 150 -0.91 -5.26 -18.87
N SER A 151 -1.80 -5.34 -17.87
CA SER A 151 -1.42 -5.57 -16.47
C SER A 151 -0.67 -6.89 -16.29
N LEU A 152 -1.08 -7.95 -17.01
CA LEU A 152 -0.40 -9.25 -17.01
C LEU A 152 1.04 -9.13 -17.57
N ALA A 153 1.20 -8.43 -18.70
CA ALA A 153 2.51 -8.24 -19.32
C ALA A 153 3.43 -7.41 -18.42
N VAL A 154 2.95 -6.26 -17.91
CA VAL A 154 3.71 -5.41 -17.00
C VAL A 154 4.15 -6.18 -15.77
N ARG A 155 3.21 -6.80 -15.05
CA ARG A 155 3.48 -7.56 -13.83
C ARG A 155 4.50 -8.68 -14.05
N SER A 156 4.30 -9.50 -15.09
CA SER A 156 5.16 -10.65 -15.35
C SER A 156 6.57 -10.23 -15.75
N LEU A 157 6.69 -9.21 -16.58
CA LEU A 157 7.99 -8.68 -16.99
C LEU A 157 8.68 -7.94 -15.84
N ALA A 158 7.98 -7.05 -15.12
CA ALA A 158 8.54 -6.23 -14.05
C ALA A 158 8.99 -7.05 -12.84
N VAL A 159 8.17 -8.02 -12.42
CA VAL A 159 8.38 -8.74 -11.14
C VAL A 159 9.11 -10.06 -11.33
N SER A 160 9.08 -10.65 -12.53
CA SER A 160 9.65 -11.99 -12.76
C SER A 160 10.74 -12.01 -13.85
N ILE A 161 10.42 -11.64 -15.09
CA ILE A 161 11.32 -11.86 -16.22
C ILE A 161 12.53 -10.92 -16.18
N LEU A 162 12.34 -9.61 -15.98
CA LEU A 162 13.45 -8.66 -15.91
C LEU A 162 14.38 -8.92 -14.72
N PRO A 163 13.90 -9.19 -13.49
CA PRO A 163 14.76 -9.60 -12.39
C PRO A 163 15.54 -10.89 -12.67
N ALA A 164 14.90 -11.91 -13.26
CA ALA A 164 15.56 -13.15 -13.63
C ALA A 164 16.64 -12.96 -14.72
N TRP A 165 16.35 -12.11 -15.71
CA TRP A 165 17.29 -11.72 -16.75
C TRP A 165 18.51 -10.99 -16.17
N ASN A 166 18.25 -10.05 -15.26
CA ASN A 166 19.30 -9.29 -14.58
C ASN A 166 20.21 -10.20 -13.74
N LEU A 167 19.62 -11.17 -13.03
CA LEU A 167 20.36 -12.16 -12.24
C LEU A 167 21.23 -13.07 -13.14
N ALA A 168 20.71 -13.46 -14.32
CA ALA A 168 21.41 -14.35 -15.24
C ALA A 168 22.58 -13.71 -16.00
N LEU A 169 22.46 -12.40 -16.32
CA LEU A 169 23.41 -11.68 -17.17
C LEU A 169 24.22 -10.61 -16.44
N ASP A 170 24.01 -10.43 -15.14
CA ASP A 170 24.59 -9.34 -14.32
C ASP A 170 24.46 -7.96 -15.00
N ALA A 171 23.26 -7.69 -15.53
CA ALA A 171 22.98 -6.55 -16.40
C ALA A 171 22.94 -5.20 -15.66
N GLY A 172 23.35 -5.14 -14.39
CA GLY A 172 23.51 -3.91 -13.60
C GLY A 172 22.20 -3.19 -13.20
N PHE A 173 21.04 -3.85 -13.37
CA PHE A 173 19.77 -3.32 -12.84
C PHE A 173 19.67 -3.58 -11.34
N ARG A 174 19.30 -2.58 -10.56
CA ARG A 174 19.29 -2.62 -9.08
C ARG A 174 18.19 -3.45 -8.42
N GLN A 175 17.47 -4.32 -9.10
CA GLN A 175 16.36 -5.05 -8.49
C GLN A 175 16.64 -6.54 -8.40
N PRO A 176 17.08 -7.01 -7.25
CA PRO A 176 17.58 -8.37 -7.14
C PRO A 176 16.52 -9.44 -6.98
N TYR A 177 15.36 -9.20 -6.32
CA TYR A 177 14.47 -10.29 -5.97
C TYR A 177 13.06 -9.82 -5.59
N PHE A 178 12.03 -10.54 -6.07
CA PHE A 178 10.65 -10.39 -5.62
C PHE A 178 10.09 -11.71 -5.09
N ARG A 179 9.36 -11.65 -3.97
CA ARG A 179 8.52 -12.77 -3.54
C ARG A 179 7.54 -13.09 -4.68
N GLN A 180 7.16 -14.36 -4.85
CA GLN A 180 6.24 -14.81 -5.90
C GLN A 180 6.71 -14.55 -7.36
N ALA A 181 7.95 -14.16 -7.61
CA ALA A 181 8.48 -13.97 -8.95
C ALA A 181 8.41 -15.25 -9.78
N PHE A 182 8.78 -16.40 -9.20
CA PHE A 182 8.79 -17.70 -9.88
C PHE A 182 7.39 -18.12 -10.38
N PRO A 183 6.33 -18.22 -9.55
CA PRO A 183 5.01 -18.63 -10.04
C PRO A 183 4.44 -17.65 -11.08
N LEU A 184 4.67 -16.33 -10.94
CA LEU A 184 4.27 -15.35 -11.95
C LEU A 184 4.95 -15.58 -13.29
N GLY A 185 6.25 -15.87 -13.28
CA GLY A 185 7.01 -16.21 -14.48
C GLY A 185 6.55 -17.49 -15.15
N VAL A 186 6.32 -18.53 -14.38
CA VAL A 186 5.82 -19.83 -14.88
C VAL A 186 4.46 -19.66 -15.54
N ILE A 187 3.52 -18.95 -14.92
CA ILE A 187 2.19 -18.69 -15.49
C ILE A 187 2.33 -17.93 -16.81
N PHE A 188 3.17 -16.90 -16.87
CA PHE A 188 3.38 -16.11 -18.07
C PHE A 188 3.99 -16.91 -19.21
N ILE A 189 5.03 -17.71 -18.91
CA ILE A 189 5.67 -18.59 -19.90
C ILE A 189 4.67 -19.65 -20.38
N ALA A 190 3.86 -20.22 -19.50
CA ALA A 190 2.81 -21.17 -19.88
C ALA A 190 1.79 -20.55 -20.84
N ILE A 191 1.34 -19.30 -20.56
CA ILE A 191 0.44 -18.53 -21.44
C ILE A 191 1.10 -18.35 -22.83
N LEU A 192 2.37 -17.98 -22.87
CA LEU A 192 3.09 -17.82 -24.13
C LEU A 192 3.28 -19.17 -24.85
N ALA A 193 3.59 -20.26 -24.12
CA ALA A 193 3.76 -21.59 -24.69
C ALA A 193 2.48 -22.15 -25.33
N LEU A 194 1.31 -21.83 -24.77
CA LEU A 194 0.02 -22.23 -25.37
C LEU A 194 -0.18 -21.67 -26.78
N ASN A 195 0.48 -20.56 -27.12
CA ASN A 195 0.45 -20.00 -28.49
C ASN A 195 1.15 -20.91 -29.53
N LEU A 196 2.01 -21.81 -29.09
CA LEU A 196 2.61 -22.82 -29.98
C LEU A 196 1.57 -23.84 -30.49
N ARG A 197 0.50 -24.07 -29.72
CA ARG A 197 -0.59 -24.98 -30.10
C ARG A 197 -1.70 -24.29 -30.86
N ILE A 198 -2.13 -23.13 -30.38
CA ILE A 198 -3.25 -22.34 -30.92
C ILE A 198 -2.76 -20.94 -31.18
N THR A 199 -2.90 -20.46 -32.43
CA THR A 199 -2.48 -19.12 -32.86
C THR A 199 -3.15 -18.07 -31.96
N ARG A 200 -2.35 -17.23 -31.30
CA ARG A 200 -2.81 -16.18 -30.38
C ARG A 200 -3.80 -16.68 -29.33
N PHE A 201 -3.48 -17.82 -28.67
CA PHE A 201 -4.35 -18.48 -27.68
C PHE A 201 -4.99 -17.49 -26.70
N TRP A 202 -4.17 -16.69 -26.00
CA TRP A 202 -4.69 -15.74 -25.01
C TRP A 202 -5.69 -14.75 -25.63
N CYS A 203 -5.32 -14.11 -26.75
CA CYS A 203 -6.14 -13.09 -27.40
C CYS A 203 -7.47 -13.64 -27.92
N ARG A 204 -7.50 -14.91 -28.35
CA ARG A 204 -8.68 -15.56 -28.92
C ARG A 204 -9.60 -16.16 -27.89
N ALA A 205 -9.05 -16.64 -26.76
CA ALA A 205 -9.77 -17.51 -25.83
C ALA A 205 -10.04 -16.91 -24.47
N VAL A 206 -9.10 -16.10 -23.93
CA VAL A 206 -9.12 -15.67 -22.52
C VAL A 206 -9.18 -14.16 -22.35
N CYS A 207 -8.57 -13.38 -23.25
CA CYS A 207 -8.37 -11.95 -23.08
C CYS A 207 -9.68 -11.15 -22.93
N PRO A 208 -10.00 -10.59 -21.74
CA PRO A 208 -11.22 -9.82 -21.53
C PRO A 208 -11.19 -8.46 -22.22
N LEU A 209 -10.02 -7.80 -22.33
CA LEU A 209 -9.87 -6.59 -23.14
C LEU A 209 -10.20 -6.87 -24.60
N GLY A 210 -9.71 -8.00 -25.14
CA GLY A 210 -10.04 -8.44 -26.49
C GLY A 210 -11.54 -8.74 -26.67
N ALA A 211 -12.23 -9.22 -25.66
CA ALA A 211 -13.67 -9.40 -25.66
C ALA A 211 -14.41 -8.04 -25.67
N LEU A 212 -14.01 -7.11 -24.81
CA LEU A 212 -14.59 -5.75 -24.74
C LEU A 212 -14.47 -5.02 -26.09
N LEU A 213 -13.25 -4.96 -26.65
CA LEU A 213 -13.03 -4.34 -27.97
C LEU A 213 -13.75 -5.11 -29.08
N GLY A 214 -13.93 -6.43 -28.95
CA GLY A 214 -14.73 -7.24 -29.84
C GLY A 214 -16.21 -6.85 -29.84
N VAL A 215 -16.79 -6.61 -28.67
CA VAL A 215 -18.17 -6.10 -28.54
C VAL A 215 -18.27 -4.70 -29.14
N ALA A 216 -17.35 -3.80 -28.83
CA ALA A 216 -17.34 -2.44 -29.39
C ALA A 216 -17.17 -2.43 -30.91
N SER A 217 -16.38 -3.35 -31.46
CA SER A 217 -16.12 -3.42 -32.91
C SER A 217 -17.32 -3.78 -33.76
N ARG A 218 -18.43 -4.32 -33.18
CA ARG A 218 -19.66 -4.61 -33.94
C ARG A 218 -20.24 -3.34 -34.61
N TRP A 219 -20.06 -2.20 -33.97
CA TRP A 219 -20.51 -0.91 -34.50
C TRP A 219 -19.49 -0.23 -35.41
N SER A 220 -18.31 -0.84 -35.65
CA SER A 220 -17.30 -0.20 -36.50
C SER A 220 -17.79 -0.07 -37.93
N VAL A 221 -17.42 1.05 -38.57
CA VAL A 221 -17.78 1.37 -39.94
C VAL A 221 -16.88 0.68 -40.96
N LEU A 222 -15.67 0.28 -40.55
CA LEU A 222 -14.77 -0.52 -41.37
C LEU A 222 -15.23 -1.99 -41.37
N GLY A 223 -15.41 -2.55 -42.52
CA GLY A 223 -15.84 -3.94 -42.69
C GLY A 223 -15.10 -4.67 -43.81
N LEU A 224 -15.29 -5.98 -43.84
CA LEU A 224 -14.70 -6.88 -44.82
C LEU A 224 -15.72 -7.14 -45.93
N GLU A 225 -15.44 -6.65 -47.15
CA GLU A 225 -16.18 -6.98 -48.36
C GLU A 225 -15.63 -8.27 -48.95
N LYS A 226 -16.52 -9.22 -49.23
CA LYS A 226 -16.19 -10.55 -49.76
C LYS A 226 -17.01 -10.80 -51.00
N ARG A 227 -16.34 -11.03 -52.11
CA ARG A 227 -16.96 -11.32 -53.40
C ARG A 227 -16.88 -12.81 -53.68
N ALA A 228 -18.02 -13.50 -53.58
CA ALA A 228 -18.08 -14.95 -53.78
C ALA A 228 -17.72 -15.35 -55.20
N GLY A 229 -18.11 -14.54 -56.21
CA GLY A 229 -17.80 -14.81 -57.62
C GLY A 229 -16.28 -14.75 -57.96
N ASP A 230 -15.50 -14.07 -57.12
CA ASP A 230 -14.05 -13.97 -57.30
C ASP A 230 -13.27 -15.00 -56.45
N CYS A 231 -13.94 -15.97 -55.78
CA CYS A 231 -13.33 -16.93 -54.90
C CYS A 231 -13.06 -18.26 -55.61
N ASP A 232 -11.82 -18.73 -55.53
CA ASP A 232 -11.35 -20.03 -56.03
C ASP A 232 -11.27 -21.11 -54.93
N ASP A 233 -11.85 -20.91 -53.75
CA ASP A 233 -11.89 -21.80 -52.59
C ASP A 233 -10.50 -22.29 -52.10
N CYS A 234 -9.44 -21.59 -52.44
CA CYS A 234 -8.06 -21.95 -52.09
C CYS A 234 -7.75 -21.88 -50.57
N ASN A 235 -8.63 -21.27 -49.76
CA ASN A 235 -8.51 -21.14 -48.30
C ASN A 235 -7.22 -20.42 -47.81
N ARG A 236 -6.47 -19.73 -48.69
CA ARG A 236 -5.25 -19.00 -48.31
C ARG A 236 -5.54 -17.92 -47.24
N CYS A 237 -6.71 -17.29 -47.31
CA CYS A 237 -7.14 -16.29 -46.35
C CYS A 237 -7.19 -16.83 -44.89
N LEU A 238 -7.38 -18.14 -44.69
CA LEU A 238 -7.33 -18.81 -43.37
C LEU A 238 -5.93 -19.20 -42.93
N LEU A 239 -4.99 -19.42 -43.84
CA LEU A 239 -3.64 -19.86 -43.48
C LEU A 239 -2.98 -18.92 -42.46
N ASP A 240 -3.17 -17.62 -42.63
CA ASP A 240 -2.59 -16.59 -41.80
C ASP A 240 -3.63 -15.74 -41.02
N CYS A 241 -4.86 -16.26 -40.89
CA CYS A 241 -5.90 -15.62 -40.07
C CYS A 241 -5.54 -15.71 -38.60
N GLN A 242 -5.30 -14.56 -37.97
CA GLN A 242 -4.89 -14.49 -36.55
C GLN A 242 -6.09 -14.46 -35.59
N GLY A 243 -7.22 -13.95 -36.04
CA GLY A 243 -8.45 -13.81 -35.23
C GLY A 243 -9.30 -15.05 -35.19
N GLY A 244 -9.33 -15.84 -36.28
CA GLY A 244 -10.32 -16.88 -36.49
C GLY A 244 -11.68 -16.27 -36.82
N ASP A 245 -11.69 -15.24 -37.66
CA ASP A 245 -12.84 -14.41 -37.99
C ASP A 245 -13.57 -14.85 -39.26
N ASP A 246 -13.21 -16.02 -39.80
CA ASP A 246 -13.81 -16.65 -40.98
C ASP A 246 -13.88 -15.68 -42.20
N PRO A 247 -12.73 -15.26 -42.75
CA PRO A 247 -12.69 -14.31 -43.86
C PRO A 247 -13.07 -14.92 -45.21
N ILE A 248 -13.56 -16.16 -45.26
CA ILE A 248 -13.92 -16.88 -46.48
C ILE A 248 -15.18 -16.26 -47.11
N PRO A 249 -15.24 -16.03 -48.43
CA PRO A 249 -16.46 -15.70 -49.12
C PRO A 249 -17.55 -16.76 -48.93
N GLY A 250 -18.81 -16.34 -48.86
CA GLY A 250 -19.95 -17.26 -48.62
C GLY A 250 -20.19 -17.63 -47.11
N VAL A 251 -19.22 -17.41 -46.25
CA VAL A 251 -19.36 -17.63 -44.79
C VAL A 251 -19.52 -16.29 -44.07
N PRO A 252 -20.42 -16.13 -43.10
CA PRO A 252 -20.56 -14.87 -42.36
C PRO A 252 -19.26 -14.49 -41.63
N TRP A 253 -18.82 -13.24 -41.81
CA TRP A 253 -17.61 -12.73 -41.17
C TRP A 253 -17.85 -12.45 -39.67
N ARG A 254 -16.97 -12.99 -38.82
CA ARG A 254 -17.01 -12.75 -37.37
C ARG A 254 -16.24 -11.48 -37.02
N LYS A 255 -16.87 -10.33 -37.25
CA LYS A 255 -16.27 -9.00 -37.05
C LYS A 255 -15.66 -8.82 -35.66
N ALA A 256 -16.34 -9.30 -34.62
CA ALA A 256 -15.88 -9.23 -33.22
C ALA A 256 -14.57 -10.00 -32.97
N GLU A 257 -14.16 -10.92 -33.85
CA GLU A 257 -12.95 -11.71 -33.73
C GLU A 257 -11.78 -11.17 -34.56
N CYS A 258 -12.04 -10.32 -35.51
CA CYS A 258 -11.04 -9.81 -36.43
C CYS A 258 -10.05 -8.85 -35.75
N HIS A 259 -8.76 -9.14 -35.85
CA HIS A 259 -7.68 -8.29 -35.33
C HIS A 259 -7.17 -7.26 -36.34
N LEU A 260 -7.85 -7.07 -37.45
CA LEU A 260 -7.43 -6.18 -38.55
C LEU A 260 -5.97 -6.42 -39.00
N CYS A 261 -5.57 -7.67 -39.06
CA CYS A 261 -4.19 -8.02 -39.44
C CYS A 261 -3.90 -7.85 -40.92
N MET A 262 -4.92 -7.70 -41.78
CA MET A 262 -4.88 -7.51 -43.22
C MET A 262 -4.19 -8.66 -43.98
N ASN A 263 -3.90 -9.79 -43.35
CA ASN A 263 -3.25 -10.93 -44.02
C ASN A 263 -4.15 -11.57 -45.07
N CYS A 264 -5.46 -11.71 -44.78
CA CYS A 264 -6.42 -12.30 -45.72
C CYS A 264 -6.51 -11.54 -47.05
N VAL A 265 -6.40 -10.20 -47.00
CA VAL A 265 -6.36 -9.35 -48.20
C VAL A 265 -5.05 -9.53 -48.95
N ALA A 266 -3.93 -9.62 -48.26
CA ALA A 266 -2.60 -9.74 -48.90
C ALA A 266 -2.38 -11.12 -49.52
N GLU A 267 -2.99 -12.16 -48.97
CA GLU A 267 -2.85 -13.55 -49.42
C GLU A 267 -3.92 -13.99 -50.45
N CYS A 268 -4.96 -13.17 -50.68
CA CYS A 268 -6.00 -13.49 -51.64
C CYS A 268 -5.49 -13.27 -53.07
N PRO A 269 -5.33 -14.34 -53.90
CA PRO A 269 -4.78 -14.22 -55.24
C PRO A 269 -5.72 -13.51 -56.22
N THR A 270 -7.02 -13.66 -56.03
CA THR A 270 -8.05 -13.10 -56.90
C THR A 270 -8.48 -11.67 -56.53
N GLY A 271 -8.04 -11.20 -55.33
CA GLY A 271 -8.48 -9.90 -54.80
C GLY A 271 -9.94 -9.83 -54.40
N GLY A 272 -10.61 -10.98 -54.23
CA GLY A 272 -12.00 -11.09 -53.82
C GLY A 272 -12.30 -10.68 -52.38
N ILE A 273 -11.25 -10.31 -51.59
CA ILE A 273 -11.36 -9.88 -50.19
C ILE A 273 -10.76 -8.48 -50.05
N ARG A 274 -11.56 -7.51 -49.56
CA ARG A 274 -11.10 -6.12 -49.36
C ARG A 274 -11.72 -5.52 -48.09
N PHE A 275 -10.98 -4.65 -47.41
CA PHE A 275 -11.54 -3.83 -46.33
C PHE A 275 -12.06 -2.52 -46.93
N ARG A 276 -13.30 -2.16 -46.58
CA ARG A 276 -13.96 -0.91 -46.99
C ARG A 276 -14.70 -0.27 -45.83
N PHE A 277 -14.81 1.04 -45.85
CA PHE A 277 -15.78 1.75 -45.00
C PHE A 277 -17.17 1.56 -45.60
N PHE A 278 -18.14 1.23 -44.71
CA PHE A 278 -19.54 0.96 -45.11
C PHE A 278 -19.69 -0.12 -46.21
N PRO A 279 -19.24 -1.37 -45.96
CA PRO A 279 -19.34 -2.43 -46.95
C PRO A 279 -20.79 -2.81 -47.25
N GLN A 280 -21.11 -3.12 -48.54
CA GLN A 280 -22.42 -3.59 -48.96
C GLN A 280 -22.29 -4.95 -49.66
N PRO A 281 -23.25 -5.91 -49.46
CA PRO A 281 -24.18 -6.00 -48.36
C PRO A 281 -23.52 -6.38 -47.05
N PRO A 282 -24.15 -6.18 -45.87
CA PRO A 282 -23.57 -6.55 -44.57
C PRO A 282 -23.46 -8.09 -44.47
N THR A 283 -22.25 -8.63 -44.60
CA THR A 283 -21.94 -10.07 -44.52
C THR A 283 -21.46 -10.46 -43.11
N ALA A 284 -21.60 -9.56 -42.16
CA ALA A 284 -21.07 -9.75 -40.80
C ALA A 284 -22.11 -10.40 -39.86
N LEU A 285 -21.67 -11.31 -39.02
CA LEU A 285 -22.48 -11.78 -37.88
C LEU A 285 -22.65 -10.64 -36.86
N GLU A 286 -23.89 -10.40 -36.46
CA GLU A 286 -24.26 -9.31 -35.55
C GLU A 286 -23.88 -9.58 -34.08
N GLY A 287 -22.75 -10.12 -33.79
CA GLY A 287 -22.30 -10.30 -32.42
C GLY A 287 -21.58 -11.62 -32.15
N PRO A 288 -21.11 -11.83 -30.94
CA PRO A 288 -20.28 -12.99 -30.56
C PRO A 288 -21.05 -14.33 -30.45
N GLY A 289 -22.37 -14.38 -30.73
CA GLY A 289 -23.17 -15.63 -30.68
C GLY A 289 -23.18 -16.27 -29.29
N LEU A 290 -23.49 -15.51 -28.25
CA LEU A 290 -23.47 -15.98 -26.86
C LEU A 290 -24.72 -16.79 -26.50
N GLU A 291 -24.53 -17.91 -25.82
CA GLU A 291 -25.61 -18.71 -25.27
C GLU A 291 -26.21 -18.05 -24.00
N ARG A 292 -27.48 -17.80 -23.96
CA ARG A 292 -28.18 -17.15 -22.83
C ARG A 292 -27.87 -17.82 -21.49
N ARG A 293 -27.92 -19.17 -21.44
CA ARG A 293 -27.62 -19.92 -20.22
C ARG A 293 -26.21 -19.67 -19.68
N LYS A 294 -25.21 -19.64 -20.55
CA LYS A 294 -23.81 -19.36 -20.16
C LYS A 294 -23.59 -17.90 -19.74
N VAL A 295 -24.36 -16.96 -20.29
CA VAL A 295 -24.34 -15.56 -19.82
C VAL A 295 -24.90 -15.46 -18.41
N LEU A 296 -26.03 -16.10 -18.13
CA LEU A 296 -26.65 -16.12 -16.79
C LEU A 296 -25.69 -16.77 -15.75
N THR A 297 -25.06 -17.89 -16.11
CA THR A 297 -24.04 -18.52 -15.22
C THR A 297 -22.83 -17.61 -14.99
N SER A 298 -22.39 -16.84 -15.97
CA SER A 298 -21.29 -15.88 -15.83
C SER A 298 -21.65 -14.69 -14.94
N LEU A 299 -22.90 -14.19 -15.03
CA LEU A 299 -23.44 -13.17 -14.13
C LEU A 299 -23.45 -13.68 -12.69
N ALA A 300 -23.97 -14.89 -12.46
CA ALA A 300 -23.99 -15.51 -11.14
C ALA A 300 -22.56 -15.74 -10.61
N ALA A 301 -21.66 -16.28 -11.44
CA ALA A 301 -20.27 -16.49 -11.08
C ALA A 301 -19.57 -15.19 -10.67
N GLY A 302 -19.77 -14.10 -11.40
CA GLY A 302 -19.22 -12.79 -11.06
C GLY A 302 -19.78 -12.22 -9.74
N ALA A 303 -21.08 -12.40 -9.49
CA ALA A 303 -21.72 -11.94 -8.26
C ALA A 303 -21.26 -12.74 -7.03
N ILE A 304 -21.00 -14.04 -7.18
CA ILE A 304 -20.61 -14.94 -6.08
C ILE A 304 -19.10 -14.92 -5.85
N ALA A 305 -18.28 -14.67 -6.87
CA ALA A 305 -16.84 -14.73 -6.79
C ALA A 305 -16.26 -13.84 -5.68
N LEU A 306 -16.73 -12.60 -5.60
CA LEU A 306 -16.19 -11.63 -4.63
C LEU A 306 -16.57 -11.98 -3.18
N PRO A 307 -17.83 -12.28 -2.83
CA PRO A 307 -18.18 -12.78 -1.51
C PRO A 307 -17.41 -14.04 -1.10
N LEU A 308 -17.21 -15.00 -2.02
CA LEU A 308 -16.41 -16.20 -1.75
C LEU A 308 -14.94 -15.88 -1.45
N LEU A 309 -14.33 -14.98 -2.23
CA LEU A 309 -12.94 -14.55 -2.00
C LEU A 309 -12.78 -13.81 -0.66
N ARG A 310 -13.83 -13.14 -0.18
CA ARG A 310 -13.84 -12.41 1.10
C ARG A 310 -14.22 -13.30 2.29
N ALA A 311 -15.10 -14.28 2.10
CA ALA A 311 -15.64 -15.12 3.19
C ALA A 311 -14.57 -15.95 3.90
N ASN A 312 -13.49 -16.33 3.21
CA ASN A 312 -12.45 -17.21 3.74
C ASN A 312 -11.21 -16.47 4.30
N THR A 313 -11.23 -15.15 4.40
CA THR A 313 -10.01 -14.38 4.65
C THR A 313 -9.94 -13.71 6.02
N GLY A 314 -10.99 -13.80 6.83
CA GLY A 314 -11.03 -13.02 8.08
C GLY A 314 -10.94 -11.49 7.88
N LEU A 315 -10.84 -11.03 6.61
CA LEU A 315 -10.77 -9.60 6.23
C LEU A 315 -12.00 -8.78 6.68
N ALA A 316 -13.05 -9.48 7.13
CA ALA A 316 -14.23 -8.83 7.68
C ALA A 316 -14.03 -8.35 9.14
N ALA A 317 -13.02 -8.86 9.86
CA ALA A 317 -12.89 -8.61 11.29
C ALA A 317 -11.64 -7.81 11.68
N GLU A 318 -10.44 -8.14 11.18
CA GLU A 318 -9.21 -7.41 11.53
C GLU A 318 -8.17 -7.44 10.40
N PRO A 319 -7.47 -6.32 10.11
CA PRO A 319 -6.36 -6.33 9.17
C PRO A 319 -5.24 -7.24 9.70
N HIS A 320 -4.69 -8.08 8.84
CA HIS A 320 -3.53 -8.91 9.21
C HIS A 320 -2.39 -7.98 9.65
N GLU A 321 -1.83 -8.17 10.84
CA GLU A 321 -0.80 -7.31 11.43
C GLU A 321 0.37 -6.97 10.50
N ARG A 322 0.72 -7.91 9.60
CA ARG A 322 1.81 -7.75 8.61
C ARG A 322 1.36 -7.24 7.26
N LEU A 323 0.10 -6.88 7.08
CA LEU A 323 -0.40 -6.29 5.85
C LEU A 323 -0.10 -4.79 5.80
N ILE A 324 1.15 -4.46 5.56
CA ILE A 324 1.59 -3.07 5.46
C ILE A 324 1.51 -2.64 4.00
N ARG A 325 0.63 -1.69 3.70
CA ARG A 325 0.43 -1.17 2.35
C ARG A 325 1.41 -0.03 2.03
N PRO A 326 1.65 0.27 0.74
CA PRO A 326 2.45 1.42 0.32
C PRO A 326 1.95 2.74 0.95
N PRO A 327 2.82 3.76 1.12
CA PRO A 327 2.40 5.07 1.60
C PRO A 327 1.30 5.66 0.72
N ALA A 328 0.37 6.39 1.32
CA ALA A 328 -0.82 6.97 0.67
C ALA A 328 -1.72 5.96 -0.07
N ALA A 329 -1.60 4.66 0.22
CA ALA A 329 -2.60 3.69 -0.22
C ALA A 329 -3.95 4.02 0.43
N LEU A 330 -5.04 3.84 -0.31
CA LEU A 330 -6.40 3.98 0.20
C LEU A 330 -6.68 2.93 1.29
N ASP A 331 -7.78 3.12 2.03
CA ASP A 331 -8.29 2.06 2.92
C ASP A 331 -8.42 0.73 2.16
N GLU A 332 -8.32 -0.39 2.88
CA GLU A 332 -8.16 -1.70 2.23
C GLU A 332 -9.26 -2.00 1.21
N ARG A 333 -10.51 -1.68 1.54
CA ARG A 333 -11.64 -1.92 0.65
C ARG A 333 -11.57 -1.09 -0.63
N ARG A 334 -11.28 0.21 -0.51
CA ARG A 334 -11.10 1.10 -1.68
C ARG A 334 -9.82 0.79 -2.43
N PHE A 335 -8.78 0.38 -1.74
CA PHE A 335 -7.52 -0.05 -2.34
C PHE A 335 -7.73 -1.27 -3.26
N LEU A 336 -8.39 -2.33 -2.77
CA LEU A 336 -8.68 -3.53 -3.54
C LEU A 336 -9.65 -3.27 -4.72
N ALA A 337 -10.56 -2.30 -4.56
CA ALA A 337 -11.46 -1.87 -5.63
C ALA A 337 -10.74 -1.13 -6.78
N ARG A 338 -9.53 -0.59 -6.53
CA ARG A 338 -8.75 0.16 -7.53
C ARG A 338 -7.51 -0.55 -8.00
N CYS A 339 -6.88 -1.37 -7.16
CA CYS A 339 -5.60 -2.00 -7.47
C CYS A 339 -5.74 -3.07 -8.56
N ILE A 340 -5.19 -2.80 -9.74
CA ILE A 340 -5.16 -3.72 -10.89
C ILE A 340 -3.99 -4.70 -10.87
N ARG A 341 -3.18 -4.70 -9.81
CA ARG A 341 -2.04 -5.62 -9.62
C ARG A 341 -1.00 -5.57 -10.75
N CYS A 342 -0.79 -4.40 -11.35
CA CYS A 342 0.14 -4.24 -12.47
C CYS A 342 1.62 -4.42 -12.08
N GLY A 343 2.00 -4.14 -10.83
CA GLY A 343 3.37 -4.28 -10.35
C GLY A 343 4.28 -3.05 -10.56
N GLU A 344 3.81 -1.97 -11.18
CA GLU A 344 4.59 -0.75 -11.42
C GLU A 344 5.17 -0.16 -10.11
N CYS A 345 4.35 -0.10 -9.06
CA CYS A 345 4.78 0.41 -7.75
C CYS A 345 5.88 -0.46 -7.10
N MET A 346 5.89 -1.77 -7.41
CA MET A 346 6.95 -2.68 -6.94
C MET A 346 8.24 -2.44 -7.74
N LYS A 347 8.12 -2.30 -9.07
CA LYS A 347 9.26 -2.07 -9.95
C LYS A 347 9.97 -0.75 -9.67
N VAL A 348 9.22 0.32 -9.43
CA VAL A 348 9.79 1.66 -9.20
C VAL A 348 10.40 1.83 -7.81
N CYS A 349 10.15 0.90 -6.87
CA CYS A 349 10.59 1.03 -5.49
C CYS A 349 12.12 0.90 -5.35
N PRO A 350 12.85 1.98 -5.03
CA PRO A 350 14.31 1.97 -4.98
C PRO A 350 14.87 1.13 -3.82
N GLY A 351 14.11 1.02 -2.73
CA GLY A 351 14.47 0.23 -1.56
C GLY A 351 14.07 -1.25 -1.68
N ASN A 352 13.50 -1.69 -2.81
CA ASN A 352 12.95 -3.03 -3.01
C ASN A 352 12.02 -3.48 -1.86
N ALA A 353 11.26 -2.55 -1.32
CA ALA A 353 10.42 -2.77 -0.15
C ALA A 353 9.04 -3.36 -0.49
N LEU A 354 8.55 -3.15 -1.73
CA LEU A 354 7.22 -3.56 -2.15
C LEU A 354 7.28 -4.88 -2.91
N HIS A 355 6.51 -5.86 -2.44
CA HIS A 355 6.43 -7.20 -3.00
C HIS A 355 4.99 -7.59 -3.27
N PRO A 356 4.73 -8.54 -4.21
CA PRO A 356 3.39 -9.08 -4.40
C PRO A 356 2.95 -9.88 -3.15
N ALA A 357 1.79 -9.53 -2.61
CA ALA A 357 1.15 -10.26 -1.53
C ALA A 357 0.71 -11.66 -1.98
N PHE A 358 0.66 -12.60 -1.06
CA PHE A 358 0.12 -13.93 -1.29
C PHE A 358 -1.06 -14.20 -0.35
N THR A 359 -0.84 -14.80 0.80
CA THR A 359 -1.89 -15.13 1.77
C THR A 359 -2.19 -14.00 2.76
N GLU A 360 -1.22 -13.11 2.99
CA GLU A 360 -1.31 -12.00 3.94
C GLU A 360 -2.39 -10.96 3.59
N ALA A 361 -2.75 -10.86 2.31
CA ALA A 361 -3.80 -9.97 1.82
C ALA A 361 -5.11 -10.70 1.47
N GLY A 362 -5.21 -11.98 1.83
CA GLY A 362 -6.30 -12.85 1.41
C GLY A 362 -6.34 -13.10 -0.09
N TRP A 363 -7.30 -13.92 -0.55
CA TRP A 363 -7.43 -14.30 -1.95
C TRP A 363 -7.77 -13.12 -2.86
N GLU A 364 -8.62 -12.20 -2.38
CA GLU A 364 -8.94 -10.97 -3.12
C GLU A 364 -7.70 -10.08 -3.30
N GLY A 365 -6.79 -10.09 -2.33
CA GLY A 365 -5.58 -9.26 -2.34
C GLY A 365 -4.35 -9.90 -2.99
N ILE A 366 -4.46 -11.09 -3.56
CA ILE A 366 -3.32 -11.77 -4.21
C ILE A 366 -2.62 -10.87 -5.23
N TRP A 367 -1.28 -10.85 -5.18
CA TRP A 367 -0.39 -10.04 -6.03
C TRP A 367 -0.56 -8.52 -5.92
N THR A 368 -1.32 -8.03 -4.94
CA THR A 368 -1.30 -6.59 -4.61
C THR A 368 -0.03 -6.23 -3.85
N PRO A 369 0.46 -4.96 -3.90
CA PRO A 369 1.71 -4.58 -3.24
C PRO A 369 1.59 -4.62 -1.72
N VAL A 370 2.57 -5.23 -1.07
CA VAL A 370 2.78 -5.24 0.37
C VAL A 370 4.21 -4.86 0.69
N LEU A 371 4.42 -4.10 1.75
CA LEU A 371 5.75 -3.82 2.27
C LEU A 371 6.32 -5.07 2.95
N ALA A 372 7.52 -5.47 2.57
CA ALA A 372 8.26 -6.57 3.19
C ALA A 372 9.53 -6.03 3.87
N PRO A 373 9.43 -5.55 5.14
CA PRO A 373 10.49 -4.79 5.79
C PRO A 373 11.81 -5.56 5.93
N ARG A 374 11.75 -6.89 5.95
CA ARG A 374 12.96 -7.73 6.01
C ARG A 374 13.77 -7.76 4.71
N ILE A 375 13.13 -7.47 3.57
CA ILE A 375 13.79 -7.45 2.26
C ILE A 375 14.23 -6.05 1.89
N GLY A 376 13.44 -5.05 2.26
CA GLY A 376 13.72 -3.66 1.96
C GLY A 376 12.86 -2.72 2.79
N TYR A 377 13.16 -1.45 2.80
CA TYR A 377 12.46 -0.45 3.60
C TYR A 377 11.96 0.71 2.75
N CYS A 378 10.97 1.42 3.28
CA CYS A 378 10.40 2.58 2.60
C CYS A 378 11.30 3.79 2.79
N GLU A 379 11.90 4.28 1.69
CA GLU A 379 12.81 5.42 1.69
C GLU A 379 12.07 6.73 2.05
N PRO A 380 12.56 7.52 3.02
CA PRO A 380 11.90 8.73 3.51
C PRO A 380 11.58 9.76 2.44
N SER A 381 12.53 10.06 1.58
CA SER A 381 12.42 11.10 0.54
C SER A 381 11.72 10.66 -0.75
N CYS A 382 11.17 9.43 -0.80
CA CYS A 382 10.62 8.84 -2.01
C CYS A 382 9.09 8.86 -2.03
N ALA A 383 8.49 9.35 -3.14
CA ALA A 383 7.05 9.35 -3.42
C ALA A 383 6.69 8.60 -4.72
N LEU A 384 7.61 7.84 -5.31
CA LEU A 384 7.49 7.26 -6.65
C LEU A 384 6.33 6.29 -6.83
N CYS A 385 5.97 5.50 -5.80
CA CYS A 385 4.88 4.52 -5.91
C CYS A 385 3.50 5.18 -6.16
N GLY A 386 3.27 6.40 -5.65
CA GLY A 386 2.07 7.19 -5.98
C GLY A 386 2.08 7.70 -7.42
N GLN A 387 3.24 8.13 -7.92
CA GLN A 387 3.38 8.67 -9.28
C GLN A 387 3.11 7.63 -10.37
N VAL A 388 3.44 6.36 -10.14
CA VAL A 388 3.26 5.29 -11.15
C VAL A 388 1.93 4.56 -11.05
N CYS A 389 1.08 4.85 -10.06
CA CYS A 389 -0.18 4.16 -9.90
C CYS A 389 -1.23 4.65 -10.91
N PRO A 390 -1.62 3.85 -11.92
CA PRO A 390 -2.49 4.30 -13.01
C PRO A 390 -3.95 4.45 -12.60
N THR A 391 -4.36 3.88 -11.46
CA THR A 391 -5.75 3.87 -10.97
C THR A 391 -5.96 4.68 -9.71
N GLY A 392 -4.89 5.27 -9.15
CA GLY A 392 -4.96 5.99 -7.88
C GLY A 392 -5.32 5.12 -6.68
N ALA A 393 -5.03 3.80 -6.73
CA ALA A 393 -5.08 2.93 -5.56
C ALA A 393 -4.06 3.38 -4.50
N ILE A 394 -2.91 3.85 -4.95
CA ILE A 394 -1.93 4.63 -4.19
C ILE A 394 -2.10 6.05 -4.69
N GLN A 395 -2.46 6.98 -3.80
CA GLN A 395 -2.64 8.39 -4.13
C GLN A 395 -1.28 9.02 -4.45
N GLU A 396 -1.26 10.04 -5.30
CA GLU A 396 -0.07 10.88 -5.45
C GLU A 396 0.15 11.68 -4.16
N PHE A 397 1.38 11.73 -3.70
CA PHE A 397 1.81 12.46 -2.50
C PHE A 397 3.21 13.02 -2.71
N THR A 398 3.55 14.05 -1.96
CA THR A 398 4.90 14.64 -1.99
C THR A 398 5.80 14.00 -0.94
N ALA A 399 7.11 14.15 -1.10
CA ALA A 399 8.07 13.74 -0.08
C ALA A 399 7.82 14.49 1.24
N GLU A 400 7.38 15.75 1.18
CA GLU A 400 7.04 16.57 2.35
C GLU A 400 5.83 16.03 3.11
N GLN A 401 4.75 15.63 2.42
CA GLN A 401 3.58 14.98 3.05
C GLN A 401 3.92 13.66 3.72
N LYS A 402 4.94 12.98 3.21
CA LYS A 402 5.50 11.78 3.81
C LYS A 402 6.58 12.11 4.84
N ALA A 403 7.15 13.32 4.75
CA ALA A 403 8.28 13.72 5.57
C ALA A 403 7.93 13.64 7.06
N TRP A 404 8.73 12.90 7.74
CA TRP A 404 8.67 12.64 9.16
C TRP A 404 9.46 13.69 9.95
N VAL A 405 9.83 14.76 9.30
CA VAL A 405 10.37 15.99 9.87
C VAL A 405 9.17 16.92 10.06
N ALA A 406 9.07 17.54 11.21
CA ALA A 406 7.97 18.39 11.61
C ALA A 406 7.59 19.43 10.53
N ALA A 407 6.67 19.06 9.65
CA ALA A 407 5.95 19.98 8.82
C ALA A 407 4.82 20.53 9.67
N GLY A 408 5.01 21.66 10.35
CA GLY A 408 4.01 22.41 11.08
C GLY A 408 3.11 21.63 12.06
N ALA A 409 2.55 22.25 13.05
CA ALA A 409 1.74 21.61 14.10
C ALA A 409 0.49 20.85 13.58
N ASP A 410 0.06 21.08 12.35
CA ASP A 410 -1.18 20.50 11.77
C ASP A 410 -0.97 19.39 10.74
N ALA A 411 0.27 19.12 10.31
CA ALA A 411 0.55 18.11 9.29
C ALA A 411 0.60 16.70 9.90
N LYS A 412 -0.43 15.89 9.63
CA LYS A 412 -0.42 14.47 9.98
C LYS A 412 0.47 13.69 9.00
N PRO A 413 1.59 13.09 9.46
CA PRO A 413 2.47 12.31 8.59
C PRO A 413 1.77 11.06 8.05
N ILE A 414 2.13 10.65 6.83
CA ILE A 414 1.66 9.37 6.27
C ILE A 414 2.36 8.23 7.03
N ARG A 415 1.61 7.53 7.87
CA ARG A 415 2.09 6.36 8.62
C ARG A 415 1.71 5.08 7.91
N LEU A 416 2.68 4.17 7.75
CA LEU A 416 2.46 2.83 7.21
C LEU A 416 2.11 1.82 8.32
N GLY A 417 2.45 2.16 9.56
CA GLY A 417 2.25 1.32 10.72
C GLY A 417 3.19 1.69 11.86
N THR A 418 3.43 0.77 12.78
CA THR A 418 4.28 0.99 13.96
C THR A 418 5.25 -0.17 14.16
N ALA A 419 6.48 0.13 14.59
CA ALA A 419 7.46 -0.86 14.97
C ALA A 419 7.24 -1.34 16.41
N PHE A 420 7.39 -2.64 16.63
CA PHE A 420 7.34 -3.29 17.94
C PHE A 420 8.65 -4.00 18.24
N LEU A 421 9.02 -4.05 19.51
CA LEU A 421 10.25 -4.67 19.96
C LEU A 421 9.96 -5.95 20.73
N ASP A 422 10.50 -7.07 20.26
CA ASP A 422 10.55 -8.33 20.99
C ASP A 422 11.80 -8.32 21.89
N ARG A 423 11.59 -8.02 23.17
CA ARG A 423 12.66 -7.91 24.16
C ARG A 423 13.40 -9.23 24.37
N GLY A 424 12.72 -10.37 24.26
CA GLY A 424 13.29 -11.70 24.42
C GLY A 424 14.30 -12.09 23.33
N ARG A 425 14.32 -11.34 22.21
CA ARG A 425 15.22 -11.56 21.09
C ARG A 425 16.24 -10.46 20.87
N CYS A 426 16.03 -9.30 21.49
CA CYS A 426 16.89 -8.12 21.33
C CYS A 426 18.20 -8.28 22.10
N LEU A 427 19.33 -8.07 21.42
CA LEU A 427 20.66 -8.25 22.01
C LEU A 427 20.88 -7.48 23.31
N PRO A 428 20.57 -6.15 23.41
CA PRO A 428 20.67 -5.42 24.67
C PRO A 428 19.69 -5.89 25.77
N TRP A 429 18.53 -6.38 25.39
CA TRP A 429 17.50 -6.79 26.37
C TRP A 429 17.74 -8.20 26.91
N ALA A 430 18.00 -9.17 26.01
CA ALA A 430 18.03 -10.59 26.37
C ALA A 430 19.46 -11.12 26.58
N MET A 431 20.48 -10.50 25.95
CA MET A 431 21.82 -11.07 25.87
C MET A 431 22.90 -10.14 26.46
N ALA A 432 22.53 -9.04 27.08
CA ALA A 432 23.47 -8.04 27.64
C ALA A 432 24.54 -7.59 26.63
N THR A 433 24.22 -7.60 25.33
CA THR A 433 25.15 -7.25 24.24
C THR A 433 24.77 -5.91 23.65
N GLU A 434 25.71 -4.97 23.56
CA GLU A 434 25.47 -3.63 23.01
C GLU A 434 25.05 -3.70 21.54
N CYS A 435 23.98 -2.99 21.21
CA CYS A 435 23.47 -2.87 19.83
C CYS A 435 22.64 -1.59 19.68
N ILE A 436 23.00 -0.75 18.71
CA ILE A 436 22.37 0.56 18.43
C ILE A 436 21.75 0.64 17.03
N VAL A 437 21.83 -0.42 16.24
CA VAL A 437 21.54 -0.43 14.80
C VAL A 437 20.15 0.10 14.45
N CYS A 438 19.12 -0.28 15.21
CA CYS A 438 17.76 0.16 14.94
C CYS A 438 17.53 1.66 15.20
N GLU A 439 18.25 2.25 16.16
CA GLU A 439 18.26 3.69 16.44
C GLU A 439 19.00 4.44 15.32
N GLU A 440 20.20 3.99 14.94
CA GLU A 440 20.97 4.62 13.86
C GLU A 440 20.20 4.67 12.54
N ARG A 441 19.48 3.59 12.20
CA ARG A 441 18.70 3.48 10.96
C ARG A 441 17.34 4.15 11.01
N CYS A 442 16.91 4.63 12.18
CA CYS A 442 15.64 5.35 12.31
C CYS A 442 15.71 6.72 11.60
N PRO A 443 14.91 6.97 10.57
CA PRO A 443 15.02 8.19 9.77
C PRO A 443 14.21 9.37 10.31
N THR A 444 13.37 9.15 11.34
CA THR A 444 12.54 10.23 11.90
C THR A 444 13.37 11.24 12.70
N SER A 445 12.95 12.50 12.71
CA SER A 445 13.56 13.56 13.51
C SER A 445 12.49 14.32 14.29
N PRO A 446 12.48 14.22 15.64
CA PRO A 446 13.31 13.37 16.48
C PRO A 446 13.12 11.87 16.22
N LYS A 447 14.13 11.06 16.53
CA LYS A 447 14.08 9.61 16.29
C LYS A 447 12.96 8.92 17.05
N ALA A 448 12.22 8.05 16.37
CA ALA A 448 11.18 7.22 16.98
C ALA A 448 11.79 6.05 17.77
N VAL A 449 12.95 5.53 17.34
CA VAL A 449 13.73 4.56 18.10
C VAL A 449 14.79 5.31 18.89
N TYR A 450 14.76 5.15 20.20
CA TYR A 450 15.71 5.81 21.12
C TYR A 450 16.27 4.82 22.11
N LEU A 451 17.44 5.13 22.68
CA LEU A 451 18.19 4.26 23.55
C LEU A 451 18.13 4.78 25.00
N ARG A 452 17.98 3.86 25.97
CA ARG A 452 18.11 4.15 27.40
C ARG A 452 19.19 3.28 28.01
N PRO A 453 20.10 3.87 28.83
CA PRO A 453 21.09 3.09 29.56
C PRO A 453 20.37 2.20 30.60
N ALA A 454 20.80 0.95 30.69
CA ALA A 454 20.27 -0.02 31.66
C ALA A 454 21.40 -0.93 32.15
N ALA A 455 21.40 -1.24 33.44
CA ALA A 455 22.24 -2.28 34.00
C ALA A 455 21.52 -3.63 33.84
N VAL A 456 22.14 -4.57 33.16
CA VAL A 456 21.61 -5.91 32.93
C VAL A 456 22.61 -6.96 33.39
N ILE A 457 22.10 -8.11 33.85
CA ILE A 457 22.94 -9.25 34.20
C ILE A 457 23.06 -10.14 32.96
N GLY A 458 24.29 -10.27 32.45
CA GLY A 458 24.56 -11.14 31.30
C GLY A 458 24.51 -12.63 31.63
N PRO A 459 24.58 -13.51 30.61
CA PRO A 459 24.50 -14.97 30.78
C PRO A 459 25.58 -15.55 31.73
N ALA A 460 26.71 -14.85 31.89
CA ALA A 460 27.80 -15.23 32.80
C ALA A 460 27.58 -14.71 34.25
N GLY A 461 26.42 -14.12 34.59
CA GLY A 461 26.17 -13.51 35.89
C GLY A 461 26.89 -12.17 36.12
N ILE A 462 27.53 -11.61 35.11
CA ILE A 462 28.28 -10.34 35.18
C ILE A 462 27.34 -9.19 34.80
N ALA A 463 27.30 -8.16 35.68
CA ALA A 463 26.56 -6.94 35.38
C ALA A 463 27.23 -6.15 34.22
N ALA A 464 26.47 -5.83 33.20
CA ALA A 464 26.88 -5.00 32.07
C ALA A 464 25.98 -3.77 31.94
N GLN A 465 26.57 -2.63 31.59
CA GLN A 465 25.83 -1.43 31.19
C GLN A 465 25.61 -1.49 29.69
N VAL A 466 24.35 -1.53 29.26
CA VAL A 466 23.98 -1.55 27.84
C VAL A 466 22.91 -0.50 27.55
N ARG A 467 22.83 -0.06 26.30
CA ARG A 467 21.78 0.85 25.86
C ARG A 467 20.63 0.06 25.24
N GLN A 468 19.52 0.01 25.94
CA GLN A 468 18.33 -0.72 25.49
C GLN A 468 17.48 0.13 24.55
N PRO A 469 17.08 -0.37 23.36
CA PRO A 469 16.20 0.35 22.45
C PRO A 469 14.75 0.35 22.93
N TYR A 470 14.08 1.47 22.69
CA TYR A 470 12.66 1.70 22.89
C TYR A 470 12.07 2.32 21.63
N VAL A 471 10.79 2.12 21.38
CA VAL A 471 10.07 2.72 20.26
C VAL A 471 9.04 3.70 20.79
N ASP A 472 9.06 4.93 20.28
CA ASP A 472 7.99 5.91 20.46
C ASP A 472 6.94 5.73 19.35
N PRO A 473 5.74 5.18 19.67
CA PRO A 473 4.73 4.95 18.65
C PRO A 473 4.18 6.25 18.05
N ALA A 474 4.24 7.37 18.79
CA ALA A 474 3.76 8.66 18.31
C ALA A 474 4.63 9.21 17.15
N ARG A 475 5.92 8.87 17.14
CA ARG A 475 6.88 9.28 16.13
C ARG A 475 7.13 8.24 15.05
N CYS A 476 6.85 6.96 15.35
CA CYS A 476 7.07 5.87 14.41
C CYS A 476 6.12 5.98 13.21
N VAL A 477 6.68 5.82 12.01
CA VAL A 477 5.95 5.89 10.74
C VAL A 477 5.87 4.55 10.03
N GLY A 478 6.45 3.49 10.59
CA GLY A 478 6.38 2.15 10.06
C GLY A 478 7.17 1.93 8.77
N CYS A 479 8.26 2.67 8.54
CA CYS A 479 9.06 2.57 7.31
C CYS A 479 9.79 1.25 7.11
N GLY A 480 10.05 0.49 8.18
CA GLY A 480 10.73 -0.80 8.14
C GLY A 480 12.25 -0.75 8.18
N ALA A 481 12.90 0.42 8.24
CA ALA A 481 14.36 0.53 8.22
C ALA A 481 15.03 -0.16 9.43
N CYS A 482 14.42 -0.09 10.60
CA CYS A 482 14.89 -0.75 11.81
C CYS A 482 14.78 -2.28 11.72
N GLU A 483 13.71 -2.82 11.12
CA GLU A 483 13.53 -4.25 10.89
C GLU A 483 14.51 -4.77 9.85
N PHE A 484 14.68 -4.04 8.74
CA PHE A 484 15.63 -4.37 7.67
C PHE A 484 17.04 -4.51 8.21
N ALA A 485 17.47 -3.56 9.05
CA ALA A 485 18.83 -3.50 9.56
C ALA A 485 19.09 -4.39 10.78
N CYS A 486 18.05 -4.97 11.39
CA CYS A 486 18.20 -5.78 12.61
C CYS A 486 19.14 -6.97 12.38
N PRO A 487 20.22 -7.11 13.18
CA PRO A 487 21.21 -8.18 13.00
C PRO A 487 20.70 -9.58 13.36
N VAL A 488 19.58 -9.69 14.07
CA VAL A 488 18.94 -10.97 14.38
C VAL A 488 18.34 -11.55 13.10
N ARG A 489 18.95 -12.61 12.56
CA ARG A 489 18.75 -13.05 11.17
C ARG A 489 17.45 -13.82 10.89
N ASP A 490 17.02 -14.70 11.77
CA ASP A 490 15.83 -15.54 11.56
C ASP A 490 14.54 -14.71 11.67
N ARG A 491 14.17 -14.32 12.88
CA ARG A 491 13.06 -13.40 13.18
C ARG A 491 13.63 -12.16 13.85
N PRO A 492 13.53 -10.97 13.25
CA PRO A 492 14.11 -9.76 13.80
C PRO A 492 13.52 -9.43 15.18
N ALA A 493 14.35 -8.87 16.06
CA ALA A 493 13.91 -8.43 17.38
C ALA A 493 13.05 -7.17 17.33
N ILE A 494 13.18 -6.35 16.29
CA ILE A 494 12.29 -5.22 16.00
C ILE A 494 11.57 -5.48 14.68
N TYR A 495 10.27 -5.35 14.66
CA TYR A 495 9.44 -5.66 13.50
C TYR A 495 8.30 -4.66 13.36
N VAL A 496 7.84 -4.41 12.14
CA VAL A 496 6.78 -3.45 11.83
C VAL A 496 5.46 -4.18 11.60
N THR A 497 4.40 -3.59 12.12
CA THR A 497 3.02 -4.01 11.88
C THR A 497 2.22 -2.88 11.26
N SER A 498 1.03 -3.16 10.74
CA SER A 498 0.11 -2.15 10.22
C SER A 498 -0.60 -1.33 11.31
N ALA A 499 -0.40 -1.65 12.59
CA ALA A 499 -1.03 -0.93 13.70
C ALA A 499 -0.67 0.56 13.68
N GLY A 500 -1.67 1.43 13.76
CA GLY A 500 -1.49 2.89 13.72
C GLY A 500 -1.28 3.46 12.31
N GLU A 501 -1.56 2.71 11.24
CA GLU A 501 -1.50 3.20 9.86
C GLU A 501 -2.49 4.34 9.60
N SER A 502 -2.07 5.36 8.83
CA SER A 502 -2.91 6.55 8.58
C SER A 502 -4.09 6.30 7.62
N ARG A 503 -4.09 5.20 6.86
CA ARG A 503 -5.13 4.87 5.87
C ARG A 503 -6.38 4.23 6.47
N SER A 504 -6.29 3.65 7.67
CA SER A 504 -7.40 2.97 8.34
C SER A 504 -7.82 3.71 9.61
N GLY A 505 -9.10 4.08 9.71
CA GLY A 505 -9.65 4.66 10.93
C GLY A 505 -9.83 3.64 12.07
N ASN A 506 -9.90 2.35 11.74
CA ASN A 506 -10.16 1.28 12.70
C ASN A 506 -8.89 0.61 13.23
N ASN A 507 -7.75 0.77 12.53
CA ASN A 507 -6.46 0.19 12.92
C ASN A 507 -5.58 1.24 13.65
N GLN A 508 -6.20 2.01 14.54
CA GLN A 508 -5.50 3.01 15.33
C GLN A 508 -4.95 2.37 16.60
N MET A 509 -3.71 2.72 16.96
CA MET A 509 -3.24 2.44 18.30
C MET A 509 -3.95 3.37 19.28
N LEU A 510 -4.78 2.81 20.11
CA LEU A 510 -5.30 3.50 21.29
C LEU A 510 -4.14 3.61 22.30
N LEU A 511 -3.25 4.56 22.07
CA LEU A 511 -2.29 4.97 23.09
C LEU A 511 -3.14 5.62 24.18
N GLY A 512 -3.39 4.88 25.24
CA GLY A 512 -4.20 5.36 26.35
C GLY A 512 -3.60 6.64 26.93
N GLY A 513 -4.29 7.74 26.74
CA GLY A 513 -3.88 9.06 27.21
C GLY A 513 -2.94 9.81 26.28
N PRO A 514 -2.83 11.13 26.44
CA PRO A 514 -1.91 11.98 25.70
C PRO A 514 -0.47 11.54 25.95
N ALA A 515 0.36 11.81 24.93
CA ALA A 515 1.79 11.57 24.92
C ALA A 515 2.42 11.69 26.30
N ILE A 516 3.24 10.68 26.66
CA ILE A 516 4.06 10.57 27.88
C ILE A 516 3.84 11.75 28.80
N PRO A 517 3.23 11.58 29.98
CA PRO A 517 2.97 12.72 30.86
C PRO A 517 4.25 13.52 30.93
N PRO A 518 4.20 14.84 30.70
CA PRO A 518 5.39 15.67 30.74
C PRO A 518 6.12 15.29 32.01
N ALA A 519 7.45 15.17 31.94
CA ALA A 519 8.29 14.70 33.04
C ALA A 519 8.29 15.72 34.20
N TRP A 520 7.10 16.03 34.73
CA TRP A 520 6.93 16.98 35.83
C TRP A 520 7.40 16.45 37.16
N PHE A 521 7.47 15.13 37.30
CA PHE A 521 8.02 14.48 38.46
C PHE A 521 9.53 14.29 38.32
N PRO A 522 10.34 14.74 39.29
CA PRO A 522 11.77 14.49 39.31
C PRO A 522 12.12 13.01 39.26
N ASP A 523 13.15 12.67 38.53
CA ASP A 523 13.66 11.29 38.47
C ASP A 523 14.49 10.96 39.71
N THR A 524 14.71 9.66 39.98
CA THR A 524 15.52 9.17 41.10
C THR A 524 16.90 9.83 41.08
N GLY A 525 17.25 10.49 42.22
CA GLY A 525 18.53 11.13 42.45
C GLY A 525 18.65 12.57 41.91
N GLU A 526 17.66 13.10 41.20
CA GLU A 526 17.65 14.47 40.73
C GLU A 526 17.41 15.47 41.87
N VAL A 527 16.53 15.11 42.81
CA VAL A 527 16.39 15.86 44.07
C VAL A 527 17.16 15.08 45.15
N PRO A 528 18.16 15.72 45.80
CA PRO A 528 19.03 15.02 46.74
C PRO A 528 18.25 14.29 47.82
N GLY A 529 18.48 12.99 47.96
CA GLY A 529 17.88 12.15 48.97
C GLY A 529 16.57 11.49 48.54
N TRP A 530 15.91 11.93 47.48
CA TRP A 530 14.67 11.37 46.97
C TRP A 530 14.88 10.32 45.91
N THR A 531 14.17 9.21 45.97
CA THR A 531 14.08 8.17 44.96
C THR A 531 12.62 7.97 44.60
N ARG A 532 12.29 7.95 43.32
CA ARG A 532 10.95 7.68 42.83
C ARG A 532 10.67 6.17 42.95
N SER A 533 9.56 5.79 43.57
CA SER A 533 9.14 4.40 43.72
C SER A 533 7.90 4.11 42.86
N GLY A 534 8.02 3.13 41.95
CA GLY A 534 6.93 2.74 41.06
C GLY A 534 6.73 3.64 39.85
N GLU A 535 5.65 3.41 39.12
CA GLU A 535 5.28 4.15 37.89
C GLU A 535 4.38 5.34 38.22
N THR A 536 4.50 6.42 37.47
CA THR A 536 3.56 7.54 37.51
C THR A 536 2.20 7.09 36.96
N ARG A 537 1.14 7.29 37.71
CA ARG A 537 -0.23 7.03 37.33
C ARG A 537 -0.89 8.32 36.86
N SER A 538 -1.80 8.23 35.90
CA SER A 538 -2.55 9.37 35.37
C SER A 538 -4.05 9.05 35.37
N PHE A 539 -4.84 10.03 35.75
CA PHE A 539 -6.30 9.95 35.81
C PHE A 539 -6.88 11.14 35.07
N GLU A 540 -7.71 10.90 34.06
CA GLU A 540 -8.48 11.93 33.40
C GLU A 540 -9.64 12.39 34.30
N ALA A 541 -10.22 13.57 34.02
CA ALA A 541 -11.33 14.10 34.82
C ALA A 541 -12.48 13.08 35.03
N ALA A 542 -12.85 12.33 34.01
CA ALA A 542 -13.91 11.32 34.07
C ALA A 542 -13.58 10.14 35.00
N ASP A 543 -12.29 9.85 35.19
CA ASP A 543 -11.79 8.72 35.99
C ASP A 543 -11.22 9.13 37.36
N LEU A 544 -11.29 10.42 37.70
CA LEU A 544 -10.69 10.96 38.91
C LEU A 544 -11.25 10.31 40.20
N TRP A 545 -12.52 9.92 40.18
CA TRP A 545 -13.18 9.23 41.29
C TRP A 545 -12.52 7.89 41.68
N LYS A 546 -11.77 7.27 40.74
CA LYS A 546 -11.00 6.04 41.01
C LYS A 546 -9.78 6.29 41.90
N TYR A 547 -9.37 7.54 42.04
CA TYR A 547 -8.18 7.95 42.79
C TYR A 547 -8.52 8.82 43.99
N VAL A 548 -9.36 9.83 43.83
CA VAL A 548 -9.79 10.74 44.87
C VAL A 548 -11.20 10.33 45.31
N ASP A 549 -11.28 9.44 46.31
CA ASP A 549 -12.55 8.95 46.82
C ASP A 549 -13.27 10.04 47.64
N GLY A 550 -14.54 10.27 47.33
CA GLY A 550 -15.43 11.19 48.05
C GLY A 550 -15.23 12.69 47.76
N ASP A 551 -14.09 13.13 47.25
CA ASP A 551 -13.79 14.57 47.06
C ASP A 551 -13.56 14.96 45.57
N ALA A 552 -13.72 13.99 44.65
CA ALA A 552 -13.50 14.22 43.21
C ALA A 552 -14.36 15.36 42.62
N GLU A 553 -15.60 15.52 43.12
CA GLU A 553 -16.51 16.57 42.64
C GLU A 553 -15.98 17.99 42.86
N ARG A 554 -15.22 18.23 43.94
CA ARG A 554 -14.60 19.52 44.21
C ARG A 554 -13.57 19.87 43.11
N TYR A 555 -12.72 18.92 42.74
CA TYR A 555 -11.74 19.09 41.66
C TYR A 555 -12.40 19.22 40.30
N LEU A 556 -13.47 18.47 40.04
CA LEU A 556 -14.23 18.58 38.79
C LEU A 556 -14.89 19.96 38.64
N ARG A 557 -15.49 20.49 39.74
CA ARG A 557 -16.07 21.85 39.72
C ARG A 557 -15.02 22.94 39.50
N ALA A 558 -13.78 22.73 39.97
CA ALA A 558 -12.66 23.65 39.71
C ALA A 558 -12.06 23.47 38.31
N GLY A 559 -12.59 22.58 37.48
CA GLY A 559 -12.15 22.39 36.09
C GLY A 559 -10.89 21.56 35.93
N VAL A 560 -10.67 20.55 36.77
CA VAL A 560 -9.57 19.61 36.60
C VAL A 560 -9.73 18.86 35.28
N ARG A 561 -8.65 18.80 34.53
CA ARG A 561 -8.55 18.06 33.26
C ARG A 561 -7.88 16.72 33.47
N ARG A 562 -6.85 16.69 34.33
CA ARG A 562 -6.03 15.51 34.57
C ARG A 562 -5.36 15.62 35.93
N THR A 563 -5.18 14.46 36.57
CA THR A 563 -4.37 14.30 37.79
C THR A 563 -3.28 13.28 37.53
N LEU A 564 -2.06 13.62 37.92
CA LEU A 564 -0.91 12.71 37.89
C LEU A 564 -0.45 12.47 39.29
N THR A 565 -0.05 11.24 39.60
CA THR A 565 0.46 10.86 40.95
C THR A 565 1.73 10.02 40.83
N ALA A 566 2.69 10.29 41.70
CA ALA A 566 3.94 9.52 41.82
C ALA A 566 4.31 9.32 43.28
N ASN A 567 4.83 8.14 43.61
CA ASN A 567 5.33 7.81 44.94
C ASN A 567 6.84 8.05 45.03
N TYR A 568 7.26 8.54 46.17
CA TYR A 568 8.66 8.85 46.48
C TYR A 568 9.08 8.26 47.80
N ARG A 569 10.37 7.93 47.91
CA ARG A 569 11.02 7.52 49.15
C ARG A 569 12.23 8.39 49.42
N TYR A 570 12.31 8.93 50.62
CA TYR A 570 13.44 9.76 51.09
C TYR A 570 14.38 8.94 52.00
N ARG A 571 15.60 9.45 52.22
CA ARG A 571 16.59 8.87 53.11
C ARG A 571 15.97 8.47 54.45
N GLY A 572 16.28 7.29 54.99
CA GLY A 572 15.73 6.83 56.25
C GLY A 572 14.31 6.25 56.21
N GLY A 573 13.73 6.06 55.01
CA GLY A 573 12.48 5.35 54.84
C GLY A 573 11.23 6.21 54.87
N LEU A 574 11.32 7.55 54.83
CA LEU A 574 10.15 8.44 54.68
C LEU A 574 9.53 8.22 53.28
N GLU A 575 8.25 7.88 53.25
CA GLU A 575 7.47 7.70 52.03
C GLU A 575 6.54 8.87 51.82
N ALA A 576 6.43 9.34 50.58
CA ALA A 576 5.54 10.43 50.20
C ALA A 576 4.87 10.17 48.85
N VAL A 577 3.65 10.70 48.70
CA VAL A 577 2.95 10.78 47.44
C VAL A 577 2.96 12.23 46.96
N ALA A 578 3.19 12.41 45.67
CA ALA A 578 3.11 13.70 45.00
C ALA A 578 2.02 13.65 43.93
N ASP A 579 1.04 14.55 44.04
CA ASP A 579 -0.06 14.69 43.11
C ASP A 579 0.08 16.03 42.35
N ILE A 580 -0.10 16.01 41.03
CA ILE A 580 -0.17 17.21 40.18
C ILE A 580 -1.51 17.21 39.49
N HIS A 581 -2.36 18.17 39.87
CA HIS A 581 -3.67 18.39 39.25
C HIS A 581 -3.52 19.47 38.18
N VAL A 582 -3.90 19.16 36.95
CA VAL A 582 -3.89 20.08 35.80
C VAL A 582 -5.31 20.63 35.65
N LEU A 583 -5.49 21.91 35.84
CA LEU A 583 -6.79 22.56 35.75
C LEU A 583 -6.95 23.33 34.42
N ALA A 584 -8.17 23.74 34.13
CA ALA A 584 -8.48 24.48 32.90
C ALA A 584 -7.82 25.88 32.85
N GLY A 585 -7.48 26.42 34.01
CA GLY A 585 -6.82 27.72 34.14
C GLY A 585 -6.29 27.98 35.56
N ALA A 586 -5.55 29.07 35.73
CA ALA A 586 -4.97 29.47 37.00
C ALA A 586 -6.03 29.77 38.09
N GLU A 587 -7.22 30.24 37.70
CA GLU A 587 -8.35 30.48 38.62
C GLU A 587 -8.82 29.21 39.30
N GLY A 588 -8.95 28.10 38.56
CA GLY A 588 -9.29 26.80 39.09
C GLY A 588 -8.25 26.30 40.08
N ALA A 589 -6.95 26.49 39.76
CA ALA A 589 -5.85 26.12 40.68
C ALA A 589 -5.86 26.94 41.95
N ALA A 590 -6.19 28.24 41.87
CA ALA A 590 -6.35 29.09 43.04
C ALA A 590 -7.55 28.65 43.89
N ALA A 591 -8.70 28.34 43.30
CA ALA A 591 -9.89 27.90 43.99
C ALA A 591 -9.65 26.60 44.82
N ILE A 592 -8.94 25.60 44.22
CA ILE A 592 -8.56 24.38 44.94
C ILE A 592 -7.59 24.70 46.06
N PHE A 593 -6.54 25.49 45.81
CA PHE A 593 -5.54 25.85 46.81
C PHE A 593 -6.18 26.54 48.02
N GLU A 594 -7.12 27.45 47.83
CA GLU A 594 -7.83 28.13 48.94
C GLU A 594 -8.79 27.16 49.65
N SER A 595 -9.44 26.26 48.94
CA SER A 595 -10.35 25.29 49.56
C SER A 595 -9.65 24.24 50.43
N GLU A 596 -8.32 24.05 50.27
CA GLU A 596 -7.49 23.15 51.06
C GLU A 596 -6.77 23.85 52.23
N SER A 597 -7.24 25.03 52.65
CA SER A 597 -6.68 25.75 53.79
C SER A 597 -6.99 25.03 55.11
N ALA A 598 -5.95 24.64 55.83
CA ALA A 598 -6.06 24.05 57.16
C ALA A 598 -5.64 25.03 58.25
N ALA A 599 -6.35 25.00 59.39
CA ALA A 599 -5.97 25.80 60.57
C ALA A 599 -4.57 25.41 61.08
N GLY A 600 -3.69 26.37 61.26
CA GLY A 600 -2.29 26.13 61.64
C GLY A 600 -1.32 25.95 60.45
N SER A 601 -1.77 26.09 59.21
CA SER A 601 -0.88 26.11 58.06
C SER A 601 -0.08 27.42 57.98
N HIS A 602 1.17 27.35 57.50
CA HIS A 602 2.00 28.53 57.26
C HIS A 602 2.47 28.60 55.80
N SER A 603 2.76 29.81 55.37
CA SER A 603 3.17 30.04 53.99
C SER A 603 4.61 29.59 53.71
N VAL A 604 4.83 28.99 52.55
CA VAL A 604 6.14 28.55 52.07
C VAL A 604 6.39 29.20 50.69
N ALA A 605 7.61 29.70 50.47
CA ALA A 605 8.01 30.29 49.19
C ALA A 605 8.19 29.20 48.11
N LEU A 606 7.08 28.81 47.44
CA LEU A 606 7.01 27.79 46.43
C LEU A 606 5.86 28.08 45.46
N GLY A 607 6.09 28.03 44.16
CA GLY A 607 5.12 28.36 43.14
C GLY A 607 4.64 29.83 43.21
N ASP A 608 3.40 30.07 42.75
CA ASP A 608 2.72 31.39 42.87
C ASP A 608 2.18 31.57 44.29
N ALA A 609 1.87 30.51 44.98
CA ALA A 609 1.54 30.43 46.40
C ALA A 609 1.76 29.01 46.93
N GLY A 610 2.39 28.89 48.09
CA GLY A 610 2.67 27.60 48.73
C GLY A 610 2.31 27.63 50.20
N ARG A 611 1.92 26.47 50.76
CA ARG A 611 1.44 26.31 52.14
C ARG A 611 1.88 24.95 52.68
N SER A 612 2.42 24.92 53.89
CA SER A 612 2.78 23.69 54.61
C SER A 612 1.92 23.51 55.83
N TYR A 613 1.55 22.27 56.12
CA TYR A 613 0.81 21.88 57.31
C TYR A 613 1.14 20.41 57.69
N GLY A 614 1.81 20.23 58.82
CA GLY A 614 2.19 18.91 59.29
C GLY A 614 3.00 18.10 58.27
N GLN A 615 2.42 17.01 57.81
CA GLN A 615 3.01 16.08 56.83
C GLN A 615 2.60 16.42 55.38
N SER A 616 1.96 17.55 55.12
CA SER A 616 1.51 17.93 53.77
C SER A 616 2.05 19.28 53.34
N LEU A 617 2.35 19.36 52.05
CA LEU A 617 2.77 20.57 51.34
C LEU A 617 1.91 20.74 50.12
N THR A 618 1.28 21.89 49.98
CA THR A 618 0.50 22.25 48.79
C THR A 618 1.04 23.51 48.17
N PHE A 619 1.05 23.59 46.83
CA PHE A 619 1.37 24.83 46.12
C PHE A 619 0.64 24.90 44.76
N ARG A 620 0.50 26.10 44.23
CA ARG A 620 -0.02 26.32 42.91
C ARG A 620 1.01 27.04 42.02
N LYS A 621 0.99 26.72 40.73
CA LYS A 621 1.78 27.42 39.70
C LYS A 621 1.02 27.48 38.37
N GLY A 622 0.55 28.67 37.99
CA GLY A 622 -0.33 28.77 36.84
C GLY A 622 -1.55 27.85 36.94
N PRO A 623 -1.81 27.00 35.95
CA PRO A 623 -2.94 26.06 35.94
C PRO A 623 -2.69 24.78 36.78
N PHE A 624 -1.56 24.68 37.44
CA PHE A 624 -1.20 23.49 38.24
C PHE A 624 -1.46 23.69 39.70
N PHE A 625 -2.12 22.71 40.32
CA PHE A 625 -2.19 22.55 41.76
C PHE A 625 -1.42 21.29 42.12
N VAL A 626 -0.46 21.42 43.03
CA VAL A 626 0.42 20.34 43.47
C VAL A 626 0.22 20.09 44.94
N ARG A 627 0.07 18.79 45.32
CA ARG A 627 -0.06 18.32 46.68
C ARG A 627 0.96 17.23 46.95
N LEU A 628 1.72 17.38 48.02
CA LEU A 628 2.65 16.36 48.53
C LEU A 628 2.23 15.96 49.93
N VAL A 629 2.17 14.67 50.19
CA VAL A 629 1.79 14.12 51.49
C VAL A 629 2.78 13.05 51.89
N ALA A 630 3.37 13.19 53.04
CA ALA A 630 4.22 12.16 53.65
C ALA A 630 3.38 11.22 54.55
N PHE A 631 3.75 9.95 54.59
CA PHE A 631 3.02 8.95 55.36
C PHE A 631 3.53 8.81 56.79
N GLN A 632 4.73 9.34 57.08
CA GLN A 632 5.35 9.28 58.42
C GLN A 632 5.62 10.68 58.96
N ASP A 633 5.38 10.87 60.26
CA ASP A 633 5.75 12.09 60.98
C ASP A 633 7.16 11.93 61.56
N VAL A 634 8.15 12.47 60.86
CA VAL A 634 9.56 12.42 61.25
C VAL A 634 10.17 13.82 61.30
N ALA A 635 11.15 14.00 62.15
CA ALA A 635 11.86 15.27 62.22
C ALA A 635 12.44 15.68 60.84
N GLY A 636 12.10 16.88 60.38
CA GLY A 636 12.58 17.40 59.07
C GLY A 636 11.71 17.02 57.86
N VAL A 637 10.51 16.42 58.07
CA VAL A 637 9.59 16.05 57.01
C VAL A 637 9.23 17.22 56.12
N GLU A 638 8.98 18.39 56.69
CA GLU A 638 8.67 19.60 55.94
C GLU A 638 9.81 20.02 55.00
N ALA A 639 11.04 20.08 55.49
CA ALA A 639 12.20 20.43 54.68
C ALA A 639 12.42 19.44 53.52
N ALA A 640 12.15 18.16 53.78
CA ALA A 640 12.22 17.12 52.75
C ALA A 640 11.14 17.35 51.67
N LEU A 641 9.85 17.58 52.05
CA LEU A 641 8.77 17.85 51.14
C LEU A 641 8.99 19.13 50.33
N VAL A 642 9.50 20.19 50.96
CA VAL A 642 9.86 21.45 50.25
C VAL A 642 10.95 21.21 49.22
N SER A 643 11.96 20.39 49.52
CA SER A 643 13.00 20.05 48.54
C SER A 643 12.43 19.33 47.32
N LEU A 644 11.51 18.37 47.53
CA LEU A 644 10.82 17.69 46.44
C LEU A 644 9.91 18.63 45.67
N GLY A 645 9.15 19.50 46.36
CA GLY A 645 8.30 20.51 45.77
C GLY A 645 9.05 21.47 44.83
N ARG A 646 10.25 21.92 45.24
CA ARG A 646 11.14 22.74 44.38
C ARG A 646 11.58 22.00 43.13
N GLY A 647 11.89 20.72 43.21
CA GLY A 647 12.21 19.89 42.04
C GLY A 647 11.03 19.78 41.07
N ILE A 648 9.81 19.64 41.57
CA ILE A 648 8.60 19.63 40.74
C ILE A 648 8.34 21.03 40.14
N GLU A 649 8.46 22.09 40.94
CA GLU A 649 8.27 23.45 40.49
C GLU A 649 9.20 23.83 39.33
N ALA A 650 10.49 23.46 39.44
CA ALA A 650 11.48 23.73 38.38
C ALA A 650 11.09 23.07 37.05
N ARG A 651 10.54 21.88 37.09
CA ARG A 651 10.05 21.16 35.90
C ARG A 651 8.76 21.73 35.33
N LEU A 652 7.84 22.20 36.17
CA LEU A 652 6.64 22.89 35.73
C LEU A 652 6.98 24.24 35.05
N ALA A 653 8.02 24.95 35.50
CA ALA A 653 8.46 26.22 34.92
C ALA A 653 9.14 26.06 33.55
N SER A 654 9.94 25.02 33.36
CA SER A 654 10.66 24.77 32.11
C SER A 654 9.75 24.49 30.91
N GLN A 655 8.52 24.01 31.16
CA GLN A 655 7.56 23.69 30.10
C GLN A 655 6.56 24.82 29.82
N ALA A 656 6.35 25.73 30.74
CA ALA A 656 5.55 26.94 30.48
C ALA A 656 6.21 27.90 29.49
N GLN A 657 7.51 27.72 29.21
CA GLN A 657 8.27 28.50 28.21
C GLN A 657 8.34 27.84 26.81
N SER A 658 7.92 26.57 26.68
CA SER A 658 8.00 25.79 25.44
C SER A 658 6.63 25.51 24.78
N GLY A 659 5.54 26.01 25.28
CA GLY A 659 4.17 25.96 24.75
C GLY A 659 3.63 27.40 24.55
#